data_632924107de9193c419fe32d70c6d212
#
_entry.id   632924107de9193c419fe32d70c6d212
#
_cell.length_a   1.000
_cell.length_b   1.000
_cell.length_c   1.000
_cell.angle_alpha   90.00
_cell.angle_beta   90.00
_cell.angle_gamma   90.00
#
_symmetry.space_group_name_H-M   'P 1'
#
loop_
_entity.id
_entity.type
_entity.pdbx_description
1 polymer ?
#
loop_
_entity_poly.entity_id
_entity_poly.type
_entity_poly.pdbx_seq_one_letter_code
_entity_poly.pdbx_strand_id
1 'polypeptide(L)'
;MTTLLIDNHDSNTFNLFQLLAVVEGREPVVVRNDEAQWRELDVERFARCVISAGPGRPDRPRDFGISRGALGAADLPVLGVCLGHQGLVLAHGGEVGAAPRPMHGRRSRIFHQGSELFRGIPQGFLAVRYHSLSVHEPLPAALEVIARTASGTVMAVRHRERPHWGVQFHPESVQTEWGAQLLENFCRLPARRARWAGRAASLPAVRPAGPSPPARVRRNANTLELVIRSVRRPPDAEAAFVALFADAPSAFWLDSSRQDPGLGRFSYMGAGGGPLSALVSHDVASGTLTRRHHGRREVHHATLCDWLQRSLAETSVPDADLPCNFTGGFVGYLGYELKAECGGALVHRSPLPDAVLLFADRLIAYDHATDEAHVIALSTRADREEAASWAQRTARRLRTIPAPAPPAPTAPGGRTTFTPARSSGDYLADIESCQRHLAAGESYEICLTNELLAPPCTDALAVHRVLRAVNPAPFAAFLRLGGVEVSSSSPERFLSLDRSRRLEARPIKGTVARGATPPEDRAAAAGLSSAAKERAENLMIVDVLRNDLGRVAEIGSVRVPSLIGIETYATVHQLVSTVQARLRSGSTFVDALRASFPGGSMTGAPKLRAMELLDRLETRPRGIYSGAIGYLAANGCADLSIAIRTIVNSAHGMTIGAGGAITVQSDGPAELGELLLKARAPLEAVGLALHGHREGATVGGAQNSALAAR
;
A
#
# COMPACT_ATOMS: atom_id res chain seq x y z
N MET A 1 17.10 -13.08 -27.90
CA MET A 1 17.21 -13.88 -26.67
C MET A 1 16.78 -13.01 -25.52
N THR A 2 16.10 -13.58 -24.52
CA THR A 2 15.46 -12.85 -23.42
C THR A 2 16.29 -12.96 -22.17
N THR A 3 16.30 -11.94 -21.33
CA THR A 3 16.88 -11.98 -19.98
C THR A 3 15.97 -12.76 -19.03
N LEU A 4 16.55 -13.64 -18.22
CA LEU A 4 15.91 -14.27 -17.09
C LEU A 4 16.09 -13.37 -15.86
N LEU A 5 15.00 -13.07 -15.15
CA LEU A 5 15.04 -12.40 -13.85
C LEU A 5 14.49 -13.35 -12.79
N ILE A 6 15.37 -13.85 -11.92
CA ILE A 6 14.97 -14.72 -10.79
C ILE A 6 14.55 -13.84 -9.62
N ASP A 7 13.30 -14.01 -9.19
CA ASP A 7 12.69 -13.29 -8.06
C ASP A 7 12.87 -14.09 -6.77
N ASN A 8 13.70 -13.60 -5.86
CA ASN A 8 13.89 -14.15 -4.52
C ASN A 8 12.86 -13.56 -3.51
N HIS A 9 11.64 -13.30 -3.95
CA HIS A 9 10.56 -12.70 -3.14
C HIS A 9 10.89 -11.31 -2.60
N ASP A 10 11.68 -10.55 -3.36
CA ASP A 10 12.03 -9.19 -3.00
C ASP A 10 10.94 -8.18 -3.42
N SER A 11 10.86 -7.08 -2.70
CA SER A 11 9.97 -5.95 -3.03
C SER A 11 10.59 -4.94 -4.01
N ASN A 12 11.69 -5.28 -4.68
CA ASN A 12 12.35 -4.48 -5.71
C ASN A 12 12.50 -5.22 -7.05
N THR A 13 12.08 -6.48 -7.13
CA THR A 13 12.22 -7.28 -8.36
C THR A 13 11.57 -6.61 -9.57
N PHE A 14 10.37 -6.02 -9.41
CA PHE A 14 9.71 -5.33 -10.51
C PHE A 14 10.27 -3.94 -10.81
N ASN A 15 11.07 -3.35 -9.91
CA ASN A 15 11.92 -2.20 -10.23
C ASN A 15 13.06 -2.61 -11.19
N LEU A 16 13.73 -3.75 -10.93
CA LEU A 16 14.69 -4.35 -11.88
C LEU A 16 14.02 -4.71 -13.22
N PHE A 17 12.83 -5.34 -13.17
CA PHE A 17 12.04 -5.68 -14.35
C PHE A 17 11.80 -4.46 -15.25
N GLN A 18 11.30 -3.36 -14.67
CA GLN A 18 11.01 -2.13 -15.39
C GLN A 18 12.28 -1.53 -16.04
N LEU A 19 13.39 -1.47 -15.29
CA LEU A 19 14.65 -0.95 -15.81
C LEU A 19 15.22 -1.84 -16.91
N LEU A 20 15.25 -3.17 -16.73
CA LEU A 20 15.70 -4.11 -17.74
C LEU A 20 14.86 -4.02 -19.00
N ALA A 21 13.54 -3.93 -18.85
CA ALA A 21 12.63 -3.81 -19.99
C ALA A 21 12.87 -2.51 -20.80
N VAL A 22 13.16 -1.39 -20.12
CA VAL A 22 13.53 -0.13 -20.76
C VAL A 22 14.87 -0.26 -21.48
N VAL A 23 15.89 -0.83 -20.83
CA VAL A 23 17.26 -0.96 -21.38
C VAL A 23 17.30 -1.90 -22.58
N GLU A 24 16.58 -3.03 -22.51
CA GLU A 24 16.59 -4.03 -23.59
C GLU A 24 15.53 -3.80 -24.68
N GLY A 25 14.58 -2.87 -24.44
CA GLY A 25 13.42 -2.66 -25.33
C GLY A 25 12.43 -3.84 -25.35
N ARG A 26 12.51 -4.75 -24.36
CA ARG A 26 11.65 -5.93 -24.21
C ARG A 26 11.61 -6.40 -22.76
N GLU A 27 10.50 -7.05 -22.40
CA GLU A 27 10.29 -7.55 -21.04
C GLU A 27 11.19 -8.78 -20.74
N PRO A 28 11.89 -8.83 -19.59
CA PRO A 28 12.54 -10.03 -19.10
C PRO A 28 11.50 -11.07 -18.67
N VAL A 29 11.90 -12.34 -18.62
CA VAL A 29 11.09 -13.42 -18.04
C VAL A 29 11.36 -13.46 -16.55
N VAL A 30 10.32 -13.26 -15.74
CA VAL A 30 10.40 -13.34 -14.27
C VAL A 30 10.03 -14.74 -13.82
N VAL A 31 10.85 -15.34 -12.96
CA VAL A 31 10.63 -16.66 -12.36
C VAL A 31 10.91 -16.57 -10.87
N ARG A 32 10.01 -17.04 -10.02
CA ARG A 32 10.26 -17.10 -8.57
C ARG A 32 11.25 -18.20 -8.24
N ASN A 33 12.08 -17.99 -7.24
CA ASN A 33 13.11 -18.93 -6.85
C ASN A 33 12.60 -20.28 -6.32
N ASP A 34 11.32 -20.35 -5.94
CA ASP A 34 10.64 -21.53 -5.38
C ASP A 34 9.65 -22.20 -6.36
N GLU A 35 9.54 -21.73 -7.60
CA GLU A 35 8.62 -22.32 -8.58
C GLU A 35 9.04 -23.73 -8.98
N ALA A 36 8.20 -24.71 -8.63
CA ALA A 36 8.48 -26.14 -8.83
C ALA A 36 8.73 -26.54 -10.29
N GLN A 37 8.08 -25.88 -11.25
CA GLN A 37 8.24 -26.14 -12.70
C GLN A 37 9.63 -25.75 -13.23
N TRP A 38 10.39 -24.97 -12.48
CA TRP A 38 11.72 -24.50 -12.83
C TRP A 38 12.84 -25.13 -12.00
N ARG A 39 12.57 -26.24 -11.28
CA ARG A 39 13.57 -26.96 -10.48
C ARG A 39 14.77 -27.41 -11.31
N GLU A 40 14.54 -27.71 -12.60
CA GLU A 40 15.58 -27.95 -13.60
C GLU A 40 15.58 -26.75 -14.56
N LEU A 41 16.24 -25.68 -14.15
CA LEU A 41 16.29 -24.44 -14.93
C LEU A 41 17.06 -24.67 -16.22
N ASP A 42 16.35 -24.67 -17.36
CA ASP A 42 16.95 -24.70 -18.69
C ASP A 42 17.52 -23.31 -19.05
N VAL A 43 18.68 -23.03 -18.45
CA VAL A 43 19.40 -21.74 -18.64
C VAL A 43 19.85 -21.53 -20.10
N GLU A 44 19.83 -22.56 -20.94
CA GLU A 44 20.25 -22.47 -22.35
C GLU A 44 19.29 -21.64 -23.20
N ARG A 45 18.08 -21.42 -22.72
CA ARG A 45 17.06 -20.59 -23.37
C ARG A 45 17.29 -19.08 -23.24
N PHE A 46 18.12 -18.66 -22.29
CA PHE A 46 18.31 -17.27 -21.93
C PHE A 46 19.65 -16.71 -22.42
N ALA A 47 19.67 -15.43 -22.77
CA ALA A 47 20.89 -14.73 -23.13
C ALA A 47 21.75 -14.39 -21.91
N ARG A 48 21.08 -14.11 -20.80
CA ARG A 48 21.67 -13.72 -19.52
C ARG A 48 20.66 -13.92 -18.39
N CYS A 49 21.14 -13.85 -17.15
CA CYS A 49 20.34 -13.96 -15.94
C CYS A 49 20.63 -12.81 -14.98
N VAL A 50 19.58 -12.25 -14.39
CA VAL A 50 19.69 -11.36 -13.22
C VAL A 50 19.06 -12.08 -12.03
N ILE A 51 19.80 -12.20 -10.93
CA ILE A 51 19.32 -12.77 -9.66
C ILE A 51 19.00 -11.60 -8.75
N SER A 52 17.72 -11.45 -8.37
CA SER A 52 17.27 -10.33 -7.56
C SER A 52 17.85 -10.36 -6.13
N ALA A 53 17.68 -9.26 -5.44
CA ALA A 53 17.70 -9.20 -3.99
C ALA A 53 16.63 -10.13 -3.39
N GLY A 54 16.63 -10.26 -2.07
CA GLY A 54 15.63 -11.03 -1.34
C GLY A 54 15.90 -11.05 0.17
N PRO A 55 14.89 -11.46 0.97
CA PRO A 55 15.06 -11.67 2.40
C PRO A 55 15.86 -12.92 2.73
N GLY A 56 16.44 -12.96 3.93
CA GLY A 56 17.08 -14.14 4.48
C GLY A 56 18.54 -14.31 4.06
N ARG A 57 18.93 -15.55 3.75
CA ARG A 57 20.33 -15.94 3.53
C ARG A 57 20.47 -16.85 2.31
N PRO A 58 21.51 -16.69 1.48
CA PRO A 58 21.68 -17.48 0.26
C PRO A 58 22.16 -18.93 0.53
N ASP A 59 22.58 -19.27 1.75
CA ASP A 59 22.87 -20.65 2.18
C ASP A 59 21.61 -21.47 2.49
N ARG A 60 20.45 -20.82 2.66
CA ARG A 60 19.18 -21.47 2.93
C ARG A 60 18.42 -21.77 1.62
N PRO A 61 18.09 -23.04 1.34
CA PRO A 61 17.39 -23.42 0.10
C PRO A 61 16.07 -22.65 -0.12
N ARG A 62 15.30 -22.38 0.95
CA ARG A 62 14.04 -21.66 0.87
C ARG A 62 14.21 -20.20 0.43
N ASP A 63 15.35 -19.57 0.75
CA ASP A 63 15.60 -18.15 0.52
C ASP A 63 16.26 -17.92 -0.86
N PHE A 64 16.92 -18.95 -1.43
CA PHE A 64 17.72 -18.83 -2.66
C PHE A 64 17.32 -19.79 -3.80
N GLY A 65 16.71 -20.92 -3.50
CA GLY A 65 16.08 -21.86 -4.44
C GLY A 65 16.87 -22.10 -5.74
N ILE A 66 16.19 -21.92 -6.88
CA ILE A 66 16.76 -22.12 -8.23
C ILE A 66 17.87 -21.11 -8.58
N SER A 67 18.04 -20.02 -7.84
CA SER A 67 19.13 -19.05 -8.04
C SER A 67 20.51 -19.71 -7.97
N ARG A 68 20.66 -20.76 -7.14
CA ARG A 68 21.89 -21.57 -7.07
C ARG A 68 22.20 -22.27 -8.40
N GLY A 69 21.19 -22.78 -9.09
CA GLY A 69 21.34 -23.45 -10.39
C GLY A 69 21.82 -22.48 -11.48
N ALA A 70 21.34 -21.24 -11.47
CA ALA A 70 21.79 -20.21 -12.41
C ALA A 70 23.29 -19.89 -12.23
N LEU A 71 23.80 -19.85 -11.00
CA LEU A 71 25.23 -19.65 -10.69
C LEU A 71 26.10 -20.87 -11.09
N GLY A 72 25.53 -22.05 -11.26
CA GLY A 72 26.21 -23.25 -11.78
C GLY A 72 26.51 -23.16 -13.28
N ALA A 73 25.80 -22.36 -14.06
CA ALA A 73 25.96 -22.23 -15.50
C ALA A 73 27.18 -21.39 -15.87
N ALA A 74 28.29 -22.07 -16.25
CA ALA A 74 29.59 -21.42 -16.45
C ALA A 74 29.62 -20.32 -17.52
N ASP A 75 28.84 -20.48 -18.61
CA ASP A 75 28.86 -19.61 -19.77
C ASP A 75 27.69 -18.58 -19.79
N LEU A 76 26.77 -18.65 -18.84
CA LEU A 76 25.66 -17.72 -18.77
C LEU A 76 26.11 -16.44 -18.08
N PRO A 77 25.98 -15.25 -18.72
CA PRO A 77 26.18 -13.99 -18.03
C PRO A 77 25.18 -13.83 -16.87
N VAL A 78 25.69 -13.70 -15.65
CA VAL A 78 24.88 -13.55 -14.43
C VAL A 78 25.22 -12.27 -13.71
N LEU A 79 24.19 -11.48 -13.33
CA LEU A 79 24.30 -10.37 -12.40
C LEU A 79 23.52 -10.70 -11.13
N GLY A 80 24.21 -10.90 -10.01
CA GLY A 80 23.57 -11.01 -8.70
C GLY A 80 23.41 -9.66 -8.02
N VAL A 81 22.20 -9.33 -7.54
CA VAL A 81 21.91 -8.09 -6.80
C VAL A 81 21.66 -8.45 -5.33
N CYS A 82 22.35 -7.82 -4.41
CA CYS A 82 22.24 -7.95 -2.95
C CYS A 82 22.32 -9.43 -2.50
N LEU A 83 21.21 -10.12 -2.28
CA LEU A 83 21.18 -11.57 -1.99
C LEU A 83 21.84 -12.39 -3.12
N GLY A 84 21.60 -12.02 -4.39
CA GLY A 84 22.23 -12.65 -5.55
C GLY A 84 23.75 -12.48 -5.56
N HIS A 85 24.27 -11.31 -5.14
CA HIS A 85 25.71 -11.07 -4.96
C HIS A 85 26.29 -11.94 -3.85
N GLN A 86 25.60 -12.02 -2.71
CA GLN A 86 26.00 -12.88 -1.59
C GLN A 86 26.00 -14.36 -1.99
N GLY A 87 24.98 -14.77 -2.76
CA GLY A 87 24.89 -16.14 -3.30
C GLY A 87 26.03 -16.48 -4.26
N LEU A 88 26.46 -15.52 -5.09
CA LEU A 88 27.63 -15.71 -5.96
C LEU A 88 28.91 -15.99 -5.15
N VAL A 89 29.14 -15.23 -4.08
CA VAL A 89 30.33 -15.42 -3.23
C VAL A 89 30.29 -16.77 -2.51
N LEU A 90 29.13 -17.16 -1.94
CA LEU A 90 28.97 -18.47 -1.31
C LEU A 90 29.12 -19.65 -2.28
N ALA A 91 28.62 -19.52 -3.52
CA ALA A 91 28.73 -20.56 -4.54
C ALA A 91 30.20 -20.90 -4.91
N HIS A 92 31.13 -19.98 -4.64
CA HIS A 92 32.56 -20.15 -4.87
C HIS A 92 33.35 -20.38 -3.58
N GLY A 93 32.68 -20.68 -2.45
CA GLY A 93 33.32 -21.04 -1.18
C GLY A 93 33.72 -19.84 -0.30
N GLY A 94 33.21 -18.65 -0.58
CA GLY A 94 33.39 -17.47 0.27
C GLY A 94 32.44 -17.45 1.46
N GLU A 95 32.51 -16.41 2.29
CA GLU A 95 31.74 -16.26 3.52
C GLU A 95 30.79 -15.05 3.45
N VAL A 96 29.57 -15.23 4.00
CA VAL A 96 28.57 -14.19 4.19
C VAL A 96 28.17 -14.15 5.66
N GLY A 97 28.34 -13.00 6.28
CA GLY A 97 28.05 -12.79 7.70
C GLY A 97 27.43 -11.41 7.96
N ALA A 98 27.32 -11.04 9.23
CA ALA A 98 26.80 -9.74 9.62
C ALA A 98 27.61 -8.60 8.99
N ALA A 99 26.94 -7.63 8.40
CA ALA A 99 27.60 -6.42 7.95
C ALA A 99 28.13 -5.62 9.15
N PRO A 100 29.24 -4.88 9.00
CA PRO A 100 29.75 -4.03 10.08
C PRO A 100 28.69 -3.08 10.64
N ARG A 101 27.73 -2.69 9.82
CA ARG A 101 26.56 -1.91 10.20
C ARG A 101 25.42 -2.25 9.24
N PRO A 102 24.22 -2.61 9.73
CA PRO A 102 23.03 -2.76 8.89
C PRO A 102 22.72 -1.43 8.15
N MET A 103 22.38 -1.54 6.88
CA MET A 103 22.09 -0.41 6.01
C MET A 103 20.74 -0.65 5.33
N HIS A 104 19.70 0.04 5.79
CA HIS A 104 18.34 -0.05 5.25
C HIS A 104 17.88 1.33 4.75
N GLY A 105 17.64 1.45 3.44
CA GLY A 105 17.21 2.70 2.81
C GLY A 105 18.26 3.83 2.86
N ARG A 106 19.53 3.49 2.98
CA ARG A 106 20.61 4.47 3.14
C ARG A 106 21.58 4.42 1.98
N ARG A 107 22.08 5.59 1.56
CA ARG A 107 23.04 5.72 0.48
C ARG A 107 24.48 5.65 0.98
N SER A 108 25.36 5.11 0.14
CA SER A 108 26.83 5.15 0.32
C SER A 108 27.52 5.55 -0.98
N ARG A 109 28.68 6.20 -0.85
CA ARG A 109 29.57 6.44 -1.99
C ARG A 109 30.26 5.14 -2.39
N ILE A 110 30.21 4.82 -3.67
CA ILE A 110 30.79 3.60 -4.26
C ILE A 110 32.00 3.97 -5.07
N PHE A 111 33.13 3.33 -4.76
CA PHE A 111 34.40 3.46 -5.46
C PHE A 111 34.71 2.14 -6.18
N HIS A 112 35.01 2.19 -7.49
CA HIS A 112 35.18 1.00 -8.33
C HIS A 112 36.49 1.03 -9.11
N GLN A 113 36.92 -0.13 -9.63
CA GLN A 113 38.18 -0.30 -10.34
C GLN A 113 38.07 -0.09 -11.86
N GLY A 114 36.96 0.45 -12.38
CA GLY A 114 36.78 0.74 -13.80
C GLY A 114 36.50 -0.50 -14.67
N SER A 115 35.96 -1.59 -14.09
CA SER A 115 35.59 -2.78 -14.85
C SER A 115 34.49 -2.47 -15.88
N GLU A 116 34.24 -3.39 -16.79
CA GLU A 116 33.22 -3.29 -17.84
C GLU A 116 31.82 -2.95 -17.32
N LEU A 117 31.47 -3.47 -16.12
CA LEU A 117 30.18 -3.21 -15.46
C LEU A 117 30.03 -1.73 -15.08
N PHE A 118 31.13 -1.05 -14.74
CA PHE A 118 31.15 0.36 -14.32
C PHE A 118 31.59 1.33 -15.43
N ARG A 119 31.57 0.92 -16.69
CA ARG A 119 31.95 1.77 -17.80
C ARG A 119 31.10 3.04 -17.87
N GLY A 120 31.74 4.21 -17.85
CA GLY A 120 31.09 5.52 -17.91
C GLY A 120 30.40 5.95 -16.59
N ILE A 121 30.55 5.21 -15.52
CA ILE A 121 30.05 5.56 -14.19
C ILE A 121 31.14 6.27 -13.40
N PRO A 122 30.91 7.45 -12.80
CA PRO A 122 31.92 8.18 -12.06
C PRO A 122 32.29 7.53 -10.73
N GLN A 123 33.52 7.81 -10.25
CA GLN A 123 33.95 7.40 -8.92
C GLN A 123 33.16 8.11 -7.82
N GLY A 124 32.80 7.38 -6.76
CA GLY A 124 32.09 7.96 -5.62
C GLY A 124 30.61 8.25 -5.89
N PHE A 125 30.01 7.63 -6.91
CA PHE A 125 28.56 7.74 -7.13
C PHE A 125 27.79 7.20 -5.91
N LEU A 126 26.56 7.73 -5.67
CA LEU A 126 25.75 7.33 -4.56
C LEU A 126 24.84 6.15 -4.94
N ALA A 127 24.84 5.08 -4.13
CA ALA A 127 23.97 3.94 -4.30
C ALA A 127 23.25 3.59 -2.99
N VAL A 128 21.99 3.13 -3.11
CA VAL A 128 21.15 2.71 -1.99
C VAL A 128 21.49 1.29 -1.58
N ARG A 129 21.50 1.07 -0.28
CA ARG A 129 21.77 -0.23 0.35
C ARG A 129 20.58 -0.67 1.19
N TYR A 130 20.22 -1.98 1.07
CA TYR A 130 19.18 -2.65 1.84
C TYR A 130 19.71 -3.99 2.35
N HIS A 131 20.69 -4.00 3.28
CA HIS A 131 21.27 -5.25 3.76
C HIS A 131 21.78 -5.16 5.20
N SER A 132 21.58 -6.27 5.94
CA SER A 132 22.18 -6.53 7.25
C SER A 132 23.37 -7.50 7.16
N LEU A 133 23.47 -8.23 6.06
CA LEU A 133 24.54 -9.19 5.79
C LEU A 133 25.45 -8.64 4.68
N SER A 134 26.73 -9.01 4.71
CA SER A 134 27.71 -8.67 3.68
C SER A 134 28.68 -9.83 3.47
N VAL A 135 29.37 -9.81 2.33
CA VAL A 135 30.45 -10.75 2.08
C VAL A 135 31.68 -10.36 2.91
N HIS A 136 32.37 -11.37 3.44
CA HIS A 136 33.58 -11.21 4.23
C HIS A 136 34.82 -11.52 3.39
N GLU A 137 35.92 -10.91 3.74
CA GLU A 137 37.23 -11.17 3.15
C GLU A 137 38.08 -12.08 4.09
N PRO A 138 39.00 -12.89 3.54
CA PRO A 138 39.44 -12.92 2.14
C PRO A 138 38.42 -13.60 1.21
N LEU A 139 38.28 -13.07 -0.03
CA LEU A 139 37.45 -13.72 -1.05
C LEU A 139 38.17 -14.98 -1.62
N PRO A 140 37.40 -15.97 -2.12
CA PRO A 140 37.93 -17.07 -2.90
C PRO A 140 38.77 -16.63 -4.10
N ALA A 141 39.80 -17.33 -4.46
CA ALA A 141 40.73 -16.99 -5.54
C ALA A 141 40.06 -16.79 -6.92
N ALA A 142 38.91 -17.45 -7.14
CA ALA A 142 38.12 -17.32 -8.36
C ALA A 142 37.41 -15.95 -8.49
N LEU A 143 37.28 -15.21 -7.39
CA LEU A 143 36.59 -13.93 -7.35
C LEU A 143 37.55 -12.76 -7.13
N GLU A 144 37.18 -11.60 -7.59
CA GLU A 144 37.88 -10.34 -7.29
C GLU A 144 36.90 -9.24 -6.93
N VAL A 145 37.31 -8.37 -6.03
CA VAL A 145 36.55 -7.17 -5.66
C VAL A 145 36.73 -6.11 -6.74
N ILE A 146 35.63 -5.59 -7.26
CA ILE A 146 35.63 -4.55 -8.29
C ILE A 146 35.02 -3.22 -7.80
N ALA A 147 34.37 -3.20 -6.61
CA ALA A 147 33.93 -1.95 -5.98
C ALA A 147 33.80 -2.08 -4.45
N ARG A 148 34.00 -0.93 -3.75
CA ARG A 148 33.91 -0.79 -2.29
C ARG A 148 33.25 0.53 -1.89
N THR A 149 32.78 0.57 -0.64
CA THR A 149 32.50 1.87 0.03
C THR A 149 33.80 2.55 0.48
N ALA A 150 33.72 3.81 0.87
CA ALA A 150 34.85 4.51 1.49
C ALA A 150 35.35 3.84 2.79
N SER A 151 34.46 3.12 3.51
CA SER A 151 34.81 2.34 4.72
C SER A 151 35.35 0.95 4.44
N GLY A 152 35.59 0.59 3.16
CA GLY A 152 36.17 -0.68 2.76
C GLY A 152 35.18 -1.84 2.54
N THR A 153 33.90 -1.69 2.86
CA THR A 153 32.89 -2.75 2.63
C THR A 153 32.81 -3.12 1.16
N VAL A 154 32.89 -4.42 0.84
CA VAL A 154 32.77 -4.93 -0.53
C VAL A 154 31.39 -4.62 -1.10
N MET A 155 31.34 -3.95 -2.25
CA MET A 155 30.11 -3.52 -2.90
C MET A 155 29.89 -4.16 -4.27
N ALA A 156 30.95 -4.69 -4.90
CA ALA A 156 30.81 -5.48 -6.10
C ALA A 156 31.96 -6.47 -6.24
N VAL A 157 31.65 -7.61 -6.82
CA VAL A 157 32.62 -8.66 -7.19
C VAL A 157 32.40 -9.09 -8.63
N ARG A 158 33.43 -9.65 -9.24
CA ARG A 158 33.33 -10.43 -10.49
C ARG A 158 34.06 -11.75 -10.38
N HIS A 159 33.65 -12.74 -11.13
CA HIS A 159 34.39 -13.98 -11.32
C HIS A 159 35.49 -13.74 -12.37
N ARG A 160 36.69 -14.27 -12.16
CA ARG A 160 37.86 -14.05 -13.04
C ARG A 160 37.72 -14.69 -14.41
N GLU A 161 37.08 -15.86 -14.49
CA GLU A 161 36.96 -16.64 -15.71
C GLU A 161 35.54 -16.76 -16.25
N ARG A 162 34.51 -16.72 -15.37
CA ARG A 162 33.11 -16.82 -15.75
C ARG A 162 32.49 -15.45 -15.93
N PRO A 163 31.48 -15.28 -16.79
CA PRO A 163 30.76 -14.03 -16.98
C PRO A 163 29.78 -13.76 -15.82
N HIS A 164 30.26 -13.78 -14.57
CA HIS A 164 29.45 -13.58 -13.37
C HIS A 164 29.90 -12.35 -12.61
N TRP A 165 28.96 -11.48 -12.29
CA TRP A 165 29.11 -10.25 -11.51
C TRP A 165 28.11 -10.24 -10.36
N GLY A 166 28.46 -9.53 -9.30
CA GLY A 166 27.54 -9.27 -8.19
C GLY A 166 27.71 -7.86 -7.66
N VAL A 167 26.59 -7.19 -7.33
CA VAL A 167 26.54 -5.89 -6.66
C VAL A 167 25.74 -6.00 -5.35
N GLN A 168 26.29 -5.48 -4.24
CA GLN A 168 25.63 -5.51 -2.93
C GLN A 168 24.58 -4.41 -2.79
N PHE A 169 24.70 -3.31 -3.50
CA PHE A 169 23.74 -2.20 -3.55
C PHE A 169 22.63 -2.49 -4.56
N HIS A 170 21.55 -1.68 -4.49
CA HIS A 170 20.37 -1.81 -5.34
C HIS A 170 20.43 -0.83 -6.52
N PRO A 171 20.79 -1.27 -7.73
CA PRO A 171 20.83 -0.40 -8.91
C PRO A 171 19.44 0.10 -9.32
N GLU A 172 18.37 -0.60 -8.95
CA GLU A 172 16.98 -0.29 -9.30
C GLU A 172 16.33 0.72 -8.37
N SER A 173 16.92 1.01 -7.20
CA SER A 173 16.35 1.96 -6.25
C SER A 173 16.29 3.37 -6.81
N VAL A 174 15.22 4.10 -6.48
CA VAL A 174 14.97 5.46 -7.02
C VAL A 174 16.09 6.47 -6.69
N GLN A 175 16.84 6.25 -5.60
CA GLN A 175 17.96 7.12 -5.20
C GLN A 175 19.34 6.55 -5.51
N THR A 176 19.46 5.47 -6.27
CA THR A 176 20.74 5.00 -6.80
C THR A 176 21.07 5.75 -8.07
N GLU A 177 22.19 6.49 -8.04
CA GLU A 177 22.73 7.14 -9.23
C GLU A 177 23.28 6.08 -10.18
N TRP A 178 23.14 6.29 -11.50
CA TRP A 178 23.74 5.43 -12.54
C TRP A 178 23.25 3.97 -12.57
N GLY A 179 22.17 3.61 -11.85
CA GLY A 179 21.68 2.24 -11.83
C GLY A 179 21.25 1.73 -13.21
N ALA A 180 20.57 2.56 -14.01
CA ALA A 180 20.20 2.23 -15.39
C ALA A 180 21.43 2.00 -16.26
N GLN A 181 22.48 2.84 -16.15
CA GLN A 181 23.73 2.69 -16.88
C GLN A 181 24.46 1.40 -16.52
N LEU A 182 24.44 1.00 -15.23
CA LEU A 182 25.04 -0.26 -14.79
C LEU A 182 24.32 -1.46 -15.44
N LEU A 183 22.99 -1.46 -15.44
CA LEU A 183 22.20 -2.51 -16.10
C LEU A 183 22.40 -2.50 -17.62
N GLU A 184 22.49 -1.33 -18.23
CA GLU A 184 22.82 -1.19 -19.65
C GLU A 184 24.20 -1.79 -19.97
N ASN A 185 25.20 -1.49 -19.15
CA ASN A 185 26.55 -2.06 -19.28
C ASN A 185 26.49 -3.59 -19.20
N PHE A 186 25.78 -4.14 -18.21
CA PHE A 186 25.56 -5.60 -18.09
C PHE A 186 24.88 -6.19 -19.33
N CYS A 187 23.84 -5.52 -19.84
CA CYS A 187 23.10 -5.97 -21.03
C CYS A 187 23.94 -5.90 -22.32
N ARG A 188 24.97 -5.03 -22.38
CA ARG A 188 25.92 -4.94 -23.51
C ARG A 188 27.04 -5.97 -23.47
N LEU A 189 27.25 -6.66 -22.35
CA LEU A 189 28.23 -7.73 -22.28
C LEU A 189 27.87 -8.84 -23.27
N PRO A 190 28.88 -9.58 -23.81
CA PRO A 190 28.63 -10.64 -24.77
C PRO A 190 27.59 -11.64 -24.24
N ALA A 191 26.46 -11.72 -24.93
CA ALA A 191 25.45 -12.72 -24.61
C ALA A 191 25.94 -14.11 -24.98
N ARG A 192 25.50 -15.13 -24.26
CA ARG A 192 25.72 -16.53 -24.66
C ARG A 192 25.17 -16.73 -26.09
N ARG A 193 25.96 -17.28 -27.01
CA ARG A 193 25.46 -17.72 -28.30
C ARG A 193 24.57 -18.95 -28.08
N ALA A 194 23.24 -18.78 -28.23
CA ALA A 194 22.34 -19.92 -28.13
C ALA A 194 22.69 -20.95 -29.21
N ARG A 195 22.94 -22.19 -28.80
CA ARG A 195 23.10 -23.35 -29.68
C ARG A 195 21.76 -23.80 -30.31
N TRP A 196 20.66 -23.08 -30.08
CA TRP A 196 19.32 -23.51 -30.45
C TRP A 196 18.69 -22.62 -31.52
N ALA A 197 18.78 -23.07 -32.79
CA ALA A 197 18.03 -22.57 -33.94
C ALA A 197 16.84 -23.51 -34.24
N GLY A 198 16.01 -23.89 -33.27
CA GLY A 198 14.93 -24.83 -33.55
C GLY A 198 13.80 -24.77 -32.52
N ARG A 199 12.62 -24.34 -32.97
CA ARG A 199 11.31 -24.27 -32.31
C ARG A 199 11.26 -23.33 -31.10
N ALA A 200 10.67 -22.16 -31.33
CA ALA A 200 10.03 -21.35 -30.30
C ALA A 200 8.83 -22.13 -29.74
N ALA A 201 9.09 -23.07 -28.84
CA ALA A 201 8.04 -23.52 -27.92
C ALA A 201 7.70 -22.31 -27.09
N SER A 202 6.45 -21.87 -27.12
CA SER A 202 5.92 -20.86 -26.21
C SER A 202 6.23 -21.31 -24.78
N LEU A 203 7.23 -20.67 -24.16
CA LEU A 203 7.42 -20.80 -22.72
C LEU A 203 6.09 -20.42 -22.10
N PRO A 204 5.58 -21.16 -21.12
CA PRO A 204 4.59 -20.60 -20.24
C PRO A 204 5.30 -19.42 -19.58
N ALA A 205 5.08 -18.21 -20.12
CA ALA A 205 5.43 -17.02 -19.40
C ALA A 205 4.76 -17.17 -18.05
N VAL A 206 5.55 -17.23 -16.96
CA VAL A 206 5.04 -16.82 -15.67
C VAL A 206 4.79 -15.32 -15.88
N ARG A 207 3.64 -15.06 -16.47
CA ARG A 207 3.05 -13.75 -16.33
C ARG A 207 2.98 -13.56 -14.81
N PRO A 208 3.49 -12.45 -14.25
CA PRO A 208 3.03 -11.99 -12.94
C PRO A 208 1.54 -12.20 -12.98
N ALA A 209 0.90 -12.81 -11.95
CA ALA A 209 -0.51 -13.19 -12.01
C ALA A 209 -1.19 -12.22 -12.95
N GLY A 210 -1.07 -12.55 -14.23
CA GLY A 210 -1.29 -11.61 -15.33
C GLY A 210 -2.77 -11.42 -15.36
N PRO A 211 -3.27 -10.30 -15.81
CA PRO A 211 -4.68 -10.12 -15.99
C PRO A 211 -5.20 -11.41 -16.62
N SER A 212 -6.15 -12.05 -15.94
CA SER A 212 -6.94 -13.11 -16.54
C SER A 212 -7.24 -12.64 -17.95
N PRO A 213 -7.02 -13.43 -18.99
CA PRO A 213 -7.12 -12.97 -20.38
C PRO A 213 -8.34 -12.10 -20.45
N PRO A 214 -8.28 -10.88 -21.01
CA PRO A 214 -9.34 -9.91 -20.90
C PRO A 214 -10.62 -10.66 -21.23
N ALA A 215 -11.50 -10.78 -20.23
CA ALA A 215 -12.78 -11.42 -20.46
C ALA A 215 -13.30 -10.69 -21.70
N ARG A 216 -13.41 -11.40 -22.85
CA ARG A 216 -13.88 -10.78 -24.07
C ARG A 216 -15.12 -10.05 -23.65
N VAL A 217 -15.05 -8.71 -23.62
CA VAL A 217 -16.17 -7.86 -23.24
C VAL A 217 -17.31 -8.35 -24.09
N ARG A 218 -18.16 -9.18 -23.49
CA ARG A 218 -19.35 -9.65 -24.16
C ARG A 218 -20.13 -8.38 -24.45
N ARG A 219 -20.52 -8.19 -25.70
CA ARG A 219 -21.33 -7.05 -26.18
C ARG A 219 -22.69 -6.88 -25.47
N ASN A 220 -22.89 -7.53 -24.33
CA ASN A 220 -24.08 -7.51 -23.48
C ASN A 220 -23.77 -6.91 -22.08
N ALA A 221 -22.83 -5.95 -21.97
CA ALA A 221 -22.74 -5.16 -20.76
C ALA A 221 -24.08 -4.42 -20.54
N ASN A 222 -24.62 -4.49 -19.32
CA ASN A 222 -25.78 -3.70 -18.92
C ASN A 222 -25.37 -2.24 -18.98
N THR A 223 -25.77 -1.53 -20.06
CA THR A 223 -25.49 -0.10 -20.18
C THR A 223 -26.41 0.64 -19.25
N LEU A 224 -25.85 1.25 -18.22
CA LEU A 224 -26.56 2.12 -17.29
C LEU A 224 -26.63 3.53 -17.85
N GLU A 225 -27.62 4.27 -17.39
CA GLU A 225 -27.81 5.69 -17.70
C GLU A 225 -27.47 6.52 -16.46
N LEU A 226 -26.92 7.71 -16.68
CA LEU A 226 -26.64 8.70 -15.65
C LEU A 226 -27.71 9.78 -15.64
N VAL A 227 -28.23 10.05 -14.45
CA VAL A 227 -29.06 11.21 -14.17
C VAL A 227 -28.31 12.12 -13.21
N ILE A 228 -28.13 13.39 -13.58
CA ILE A 228 -27.36 14.37 -12.81
C ILE A 228 -28.21 15.60 -12.57
N ARG A 229 -28.15 16.15 -11.34
CA ARG A 229 -28.70 17.44 -10.97
C ARG A 229 -27.69 18.22 -10.14
N SER A 230 -27.26 19.36 -10.60
CA SER A 230 -26.32 20.23 -9.87
C SER A 230 -27.04 21.25 -8.98
N VAL A 231 -26.47 21.49 -7.83
CA VAL A 231 -26.92 22.48 -6.84
C VAL A 231 -25.75 23.40 -6.53
N ARG A 232 -25.91 24.67 -6.81
CA ARG A 232 -24.92 25.70 -6.46
C ARG A 232 -25.12 26.14 -5.02
N ARG A 233 -24.00 26.40 -4.33
CA ARG A 233 -23.97 26.78 -2.91
C ARG A 233 -24.80 25.81 -2.07
N PRO A 234 -24.44 24.51 -2.06
CA PRO A 234 -25.10 23.51 -1.23
C PRO A 234 -24.88 23.85 0.25
N PRO A 235 -25.68 23.28 1.17
CA PRO A 235 -25.36 23.33 2.59
C PRO A 235 -24.04 22.62 2.87
N ASP A 236 -23.50 22.81 4.08
CA ASP A 236 -22.34 22.06 4.54
C ASP A 236 -22.55 20.55 4.35
N ALA A 237 -21.48 19.82 3.97
CA ALA A 237 -21.55 18.40 3.68
C ALA A 237 -22.00 17.56 4.90
N GLU A 238 -21.64 17.97 6.14
CA GLU A 238 -22.13 17.35 7.37
C GLU A 238 -23.63 17.54 7.52
N ALA A 239 -24.13 18.76 7.30
CA ALA A 239 -25.56 19.05 7.34
C ALA A 239 -26.33 18.15 6.37
N ALA A 240 -25.84 18.03 5.15
CA ALA A 240 -26.44 17.18 4.13
C ALA A 240 -26.45 15.71 4.53
N PHE A 241 -25.32 15.18 5.03
CA PHE A 241 -25.25 13.77 5.45
C PHE A 241 -26.21 13.50 6.60
N VAL A 242 -26.19 14.31 7.64
CA VAL A 242 -27.07 14.16 8.81
C VAL A 242 -28.54 14.20 8.40
N ALA A 243 -28.95 15.18 7.57
CA ALA A 243 -30.35 15.33 7.19
C ALA A 243 -30.86 14.25 6.21
N LEU A 244 -29.98 13.67 5.38
CA LEU A 244 -30.40 12.78 4.31
C LEU A 244 -30.13 11.30 4.59
N PHE A 245 -29.06 10.98 5.35
CA PHE A 245 -28.53 9.62 5.41
C PHE A 245 -28.24 9.13 6.84
N ALA A 246 -28.37 9.96 7.90
CA ALA A 246 -28.05 9.56 9.27
C ALA A 246 -28.80 8.31 9.74
N ASP A 247 -30.08 8.17 9.36
CA ASP A 247 -30.94 7.08 9.76
C ASP A 247 -30.94 5.89 8.79
N ALA A 248 -30.17 5.97 7.70
CA ALA A 248 -30.13 4.90 6.71
C ALA A 248 -29.37 3.68 7.27
N PRO A 249 -29.92 2.44 7.10
CA PRO A 249 -29.29 1.22 7.61
C PRO A 249 -27.97 0.87 6.89
N SER A 250 -27.78 1.39 5.70
CA SER A 250 -26.53 1.33 4.94
C SER A 250 -26.25 2.69 4.37
N ALA A 251 -25.19 3.33 4.83
CA ALA A 251 -24.78 4.66 4.41
C ALA A 251 -23.26 4.80 4.30
N PHE A 252 -22.81 5.69 3.48
CA PHE A 252 -21.40 6.06 3.35
C PHE A 252 -21.23 7.57 3.21
N TRP A 253 -20.15 8.05 3.77
CA TRP A 253 -19.66 9.41 3.58
C TRP A 253 -18.14 9.35 3.46
N LEU A 254 -17.64 9.50 2.25
CA LEU A 254 -16.22 9.71 1.97
C LEU A 254 -16.01 11.21 2.01
N ASP A 255 -15.43 11.70 3.10
CA ASP A 255 -15.36 13.12 3.42
C ASP A 255 -13.96 13.69 3.19
N SER A 256 -13.91 14.81 2.53
CA SER A 256 -12.73 15.66 2.48
C SER A 256 -12.89 16.77 3.50
N SER A 257 -12.85 16.39 4.80
CA SER A 257 -12.99 17.36 5.91
C SER A 257 -11.82 18.36 5.94
N ARG A 258 -10.80 18.09 5.13
CA ARG A 258 -9.67 18.97 4.91
C ARG A 258 -9.35 19.06 3.43
N GLN A 259 -9.32 20.28 2.93
CA GLN A 259 -8.99 20.62 1.55
C GLN A 259 -7.50 21.00 1.47
N ASP A 260 -6.71 20.18 0.79
CA ASP A 260 -5.30 20.45 0.53
C ASP A 260 -5.08 20.63 -0.98
N PRO A 261 -4.10 21.42 -1.43
CA PRO A 261 -3.82 21.59 -2.86
C PRO A 261 -3.63 20.23 -3.56
N GLY A 262 -4.54 19.90 -4.49
CA GLY A 262 -4.52 18.63 -5.23
C GLY A 262 -5.12 17.43 -4.48
N LEU A 263 -5.58 17.58 -3.24
CA LEU A 263 -6.25 16.56 -2.44
C LEU A 263 -7.53 17.12 -1.81
N GLY A 264 -8.49 16.23 -1.55
CA GLY A 264 -9.69 16.63 -0.80
C GLY A 264 -10.63 17.54 -1.57
N ARG A 265 -10.61 17.55 -2.92
CA ARG A 265 -11.53 18.36 -3.72
C ARG A 265 -12.97 17.89 -3.59
N PHE A 266 -13.19 16.56 -3.49
CA PHE A 266 -14.54 15.99 -3.50
C PHE A 266 -14.86 15.27 -2.21
N SER A 267 -16.09 15.47 -1.71
CA SER A 267 -16.73 14.56 -0.76
C SER A 267 -17.86 13.82 -1.45
N TYR A 268 -18.04 12.54 -1.12
CA TYR A 268 -19.10 11.71 -1.67
C TYR A 268 -19.94 11.12 -0.55
N MET A 269 -21.25 11.13 -0.68
CA MET A 269 -22.17 10.56 0.29
C MET A 269 -23.37 9.91 -0.36
N GLY A 270 -23.91 8.90 0.30
CA GLY A 270 -25.09 8.20 -0.17
C GLY A 270 -25.52 7.09 0.76
N ALA A 271 -26.57 6.41 0.36
CA ALA A 271 -27.12 5.27 1.10
C ALA A 271 -27.60 4.17 0.16
N GLY A 272 -27.77 2.98 0.71
CA GLY A 272 -28.44 1.88 0.03
C GLY A 272 -29.93 2.14 -0.16
N GLY A 273 -30.59 1.33 -1.00
CA GLY A 273 -32.03 1.36 -1.22
C GLY A 273 -32.49 1.87 -2.59
N GLY A 274 -31.57 2.22 -3.49
CA GLY A 274 -31.88 2.43 -4.90
C GLY A 274 -32.10 1.11 -5.65
N PRO A 275 -32.69 1.16 -6.88
CA PRO A 275 -33.03 -0.05 -7.64
C PRO A 275 -31.84 -0.95 -7.96
N LEU A 276 -30.62 -0.41 -8.09
CA LEU A 276 -29.40 -1.17 -8.35
C LEU A 276 -28.57 -1.42 -7.10
N SER A 277 -28.95 -0.83 -5.97
CA SER A 277 -28.21 -0.91 -4.72
C SER A 277 -28.09 -2.35 -4.22
N ALA A 278 -26.88 -2.78 -3.92
CA ALA A 278 -26.59 -4.10 -3.37
C ALA A 278 -25.48 -4.03 -2.33
N LEU A 279 -25.64 -4.74 -1.23
CA LEU A 279 -24.59 -4.90 -0.22
C LEU A 279 -23.87 -6.23 -0.47
N VAL A 280 -22.55 -6.17 -0.57
CA VAL A 280 -21.66 -7.31 -0.79
C VAL A 280 -20.77 -7.46 0.41
N SER A 281 -20.74 -8.65 1.02
CA SER A 281 -19.79 -9.00 2.08
C SER A 281 -18.96 -10.21 1.67
N HIS A 282 -17.69 -10.23 2.05
CA HIS A 282 -16.76 -11.30 1.73
C HIS A 282 -16.07 -11.82 2.99
N ASP A 283 -15.92 -13.15 3.04
CA ASP A 283 -15.14 -13.87 4.04
C ASP A 283 -14.07 -14.69 3.32
N VAL A 284 -12.83 -14.32 3.52
CA VAL A 284 -11.66 -14.93 2.85
C VAL A 284 -11.47 -16.38 3.29
N ALA A 285 -11.75 -16.70 4.56
CA ALA A 285 -11.52 -18.02 5.12
C ALA A 285 -12.40 -19.10 4.48
N SER A 286 -13.65 -18.75 4.17
CA SER A 286 -14.59 -19.65 3.49
C SER A 286 -14.60 -19.47 1.97
N GLY A 287 -13.94 -18.43 1.44
CA GLY A 287 -14.05 -18.05 0.03
C GLY A 287 -15.47 -17.66 -0.36
N THR A 288 -16.27 -17.19 0.62
CA THR A 288 -17.70 -16.94 0.42
C THR A 288 -17.96 -15.45 0.26
N LEU A 289 -18.61 -15.09 -0.83
CA LEU A 289 -19.11 -13.76 -1.09
C LEU A 289 -20.65 -13.78 -1.04
N THR A 290 -21.23 -12.95 -0.19
CA THR A 290 -22.68 -12.80 -0.07
C THR A 290 -23.12 -11.46 -0.65
N ARG A 291 -23.97 -11.48 -1.67
CA ARG A 291 -24.65 -10.32 -2.23
C ARG A 291 -26.07 -10.23 -1.73
N ARG A 292 -26.46 -9.09 -1.16
CA ARG A 292 -27.84 -8.81 -0.71
C ARG A 292 -28.41 -7.68 -1.56
N HIS A 293 -29.51 -7.94 -2.24
CA HIS A 293 -30.19 -6.99 -3.12
C HIS A 293 -31.71 -7.15 -3.00
N HIS A 294 -32.42 -6.09 -2.58
CA HIS A 294 -33.88 -6.11 -2.38
C HIS A 294 -34.40 -7.32 -1.60
N GLY A 295 -33.78 -7.62 -0.46
CA GLY A 295 -34.16 -8.74 0.40
C GLY A 295 -33.72 -10.13 -0.10
N ARG A 296 -33.25 -10.25 -1.35
CA ARG A 296 -32.66 -11.48 -1.88
C ARG A 296 -31.20 -11.62 -1.43
N ARG A 297 -30.82 -12.84 -1.10
CA ARG A 297 -29.45 -13.20 -0.73
C ARG A 297 -28.91 -14.17 -1.77
N GLU A 298 -27.80 -13.81 -2.37
CA GLU A 298 -27.04 -14.64 -3.32
C GLU A 298 -25.69 -14.95 -2.69
N VAL A 299 -25.24 -16.19 -2.83
CA VAL A 299 -23.94 -16.64 -2.32
C VAL A 299 -23.10 -17.12 -3.48
N HIS A 300 -21.89 -16.60 -3.56
CA HIS A 300 -20.89 -16.96 -4.56
C HIS A 300 -19.64 -17.50 -3.87
N HIS A 301 -19.01 -18.51 -4.45
CA HIS A 301 -17.69 -18.99 -4.06
C HIS A 301 -16.67 -18.47 -5.07
N ALA A 302 -16.00 -17.41 -4.69
CA ALA A 302 -15.00 -16.74 -5.53
C ALA A 302 -14.13 -15.82 -4.65
N THR A 303 -12.94 -15.49 -5.12
CA THR A 303 -12.16 -14.39 -4.53
C THR A 303 -12.91 -13.07 -4.75
N LEU A 304 -12.72 -12.12 -3.83
CA LEU A 304 -13.31 -10.78 -3.99
C LEU A 304 -12.81 -10.11 -5.26
N CYS A 305 -11.51 -10.24 -5.53
CA CYS A 305 -10.89 -9.64 -6.73
C CYS A 305 -11.49 -10.19 -8.03
N ASP A 306 -11.65 -11.50 -8.15
CA ASP A 306 -12.24 -12.11 -9.38
C ASP A 306 -13.71 -11.76 -9.55
N TRP A 307 -14.43 -11.64 -8.43
CA TRP A 307 -15.83 -11.24 -8.45
C TRP A 307 -16.00 -9.77 -8.86
N LEU A 308 -15.21 -8.86 -8.26
CA LEU A 308 -15.21 -7.43 -8.61
C LEU A 308 -14.84 -7.20 -10.08
N GLN A 309 -13.84 -7.90 -10.57
CA GLN A 309 -13.40 -7.77 -11.97
C GLN A 309 -14.53 -8.16 -12.94
N ARG A 310 -15.26 -9.23 -12.66
CA ARG A 310 -16.43 -9.63 -13.46
C ARG A 310 -17.59 -8.62 -13.34
N SER A 311 -17.95 -8.24 -12.11
CA SER A 311 -19.06 -7.33 -11.86
C SER A 311 -18.85 -5.96 -12.50
N LEU A 312 -17.64 -5.41 -12.41
CA LEU A 312 -17.30 -4.14 -13.06
C LEU A 312 -17.25 -4.25 -14.58
N ALA A 313 -16.79 -5.38 -15.13
CA ALA A 313 -16.77 -5.61 -16.58
C ALA A 313 -18.17 -5.79 -17.18
N GLU A 314 -19.15 -6.26 -16.40
CA GLU A 314 -20.55 -6.42 -16.79
C GLU A 314 -21.35 -5.10 -16.71
N THR A 315 -20.77 -4.06 -16.10
CA THR A 315 -21.40 -2.75 -15.91
C THR A 315 -20.75 -1.72 -16.82
N SER A 316 -21.53 -1.09 -17.68
CA SER A 316 -21.08 0.01 -18.53
C SER A 316 -21.79 1.29 -18.14
N VAL A 317 -21.03 2.34 -17.85
CA VAL A 317 -21.54 3.66 -17.51
C VAL A 317 -21.03 4.65 -18.54
N PRO A 318 -21.89 5.51 -19.10
CA PRO A 318 -21.46 6.52 -20.08
C PRO A 318 -20.51 7.52 -19.42
N ASP A 319 -19.57 8.03 -20.21
CA ASP A 319 -18.78 9.17 -19.78
C ASP A 319 -19.67 10.38 -19.54
N ALA A 320 -19.46 11.02 -18.41
CA ALA A 320 -20.15 12.25 -18.06
C ALA A 320 -19.14 13.40 -17.97
N ASP A 321 -19.55 14.58 -18.42
CA ASP A 321 -18.78 15.81 -18.23
C ASP A 321 -18.96 16.29 -16.78
N LEU A 322 -18.40 15.53 -15.86
CA LEU A 322 -18.34 15.81 -14.43
C LEU A 322 -16.87 15.89 -13.99
N PRO A 323 -16.53 16.83 -13.13
CA PRO A 323 -15.16 16.96 -12.62
C PRO A 323 -14.78 15.82 -11.65
N CYS A 324 -15.76 15.07 -11.12
CA CYS A 324 -15.55 14.01 -10.16
C CYS A 324 -15.37 12.64 -10.83
N ASN A 325 -14.60 11.75 -10.21
CA ASN A 325 -14.32 10.40 -10.72
C ASN A 325 -15.35 9.36 -10.26
N PHE A 326 -16.04 9.59 -9.13
CA PHE A 326 -17.03 8.63 -8.61
C PHE A 326 -18.44 9.05 -9.04
N THR A 327 -18.98 8.30 -9.99
CA THR A 327 -20.35 8.51 -10.53
C THR A 327 -21.29 7.34 -10.19
N GLY A 328 -20.87 6.46 -9.28
CA GLY A 328 -21.54 5.24 -8.84
C GLY A 328 -20.66 4.02 -9.03
N GLY A 329 -20.97 2.94 -8.30
CA GLY A 329 -20.16 1.75 -8.22
C GLY A 329 -20.02 1.26 -6.77
N PHE A 330 -18.97 0.51 -6.47
CA PHE A 330 -18.74 -0.05 -5.14
C PHE A 330 -18.04 0.95 -4.22
N VAL A 331 -18.53 1.08 -2.99
CA VAL A 331 -17.96 1.90 -1.92
C VAL A 331 -18.00 1.13 -0.61
N GLY A 332 -16.93 1.18 0.18
CA GLY A 332 -16.85 0.47 1.45
C GLY A 332 -15.41 0.27 1.94
N TYR A 333 -15.18 -0.88 2.58
CA TYR A 333 -13.87 -1.22 3.10
C TYR A 333 -13.36 -2.58 2.62
N LEU A 334 -12.04 -2.71 2.59
CA LEU A 334 -11.27 -3.92 2.37
C LEU A 334 -10.41 -4.15 3.61
N GLY A 335 -10.65 -5.23 4.36
CA GLY A 335 -9.90 -5.59 5.56
C GLY A 335 -8.52 -6.16 5.24
N TYR A 336 -7.62 -6.09 6.21
CA TYR A 336 -6.22 -6.50 6.05
C TYR A 336 -6.06 -7.98 5.67
N GLU A 337 -6.92 -8.87 6.17
CA GLU A 337 -6.88 -10.30 5.91
C GLU A 337 -7.14 -10.65 4.45
N LEU A 338 -7.69 -9.74 3.64
CA LEU A 338 -7.75 -9.86 2.19
C LEU A 338 -6.35 -10.03 1.55
N LYS A 339 -5.28 -9.78 2.30
CA LYS A 339 -3.90 -10.09 1.90
C LYS A 339 -3.74 -11.53 1.38
N ALA A 340 -4.55 -12.47 1.88
CA ALA A 340 -4.49 -13.87 1.46
C ALA A 340 -4.92 -14.09 0.00
N GLU A 341 -5.70 -13.18 -0.58
CA GLU A 341 -6.01 -13.17 -2.02
C GLU A 341 -4.95 -12.40 -2.85
N CYS A 342 -4.01 -11.74 -2.17
CA CYS A 342 -2.97 -10.90 -2.79
C CYS A 342 -1.55 -11.47 -2.62
N GLY A 343 -1.44 -12.75 -2.23
CA GLY A 343 -0.17 -13.46 -2.11
C GLY A 343 0.35 -13.65 -0.68
N GLY A 344 -0.32 -13.10 0.34
CA GLY A 344 -0.06 -13.38 1.74
C GLY A 344 -0.73 -14.67 2.23
N ALA A 345 -0.51 -15.04 3.50
CA ALA A 345 -1.17 -16.16 4.15
C ALA A 345 -2.38 -15.69 4.98
N LEU A 346 -3.39 -16.55 5.13
CA LEU A 346 -4.48 -16.37 6.08
C LEU A 346 -4.13 -17.10 7.39
N VAL A 347 -3.50 -16.40 8.32
CA VAL A 347 -3.12 -16.96 9.62
C VAL A 347 -4.16 -16.62 10.69
N HIS A 348 -4.66 -15.41 10.69
CA HIS A 348 -5.67 -14.93 11.63
C HIS A 348 -7.01 -14.69 10.93
N ARG A 349 -8.11 -14.81 11.66
CA ARG A 349 -9.48 -14.59 11.16
C ARG A 349 -10.14 -13.47 11.93
N SER A 350 -10.62 -12.47 11.19
CA SER A 350 -11.40 -11.37 11.76
C SER A 350 -12.81 -11.87 12.15
N PRO A 351 -13.39 -11.39 13.28
CA PRO A 351 -14.79 -11.62 13.58
C PRO A 351 -15.73 -10.82 12.67
N LEU A 352 -15.21 -9.86 11.94
CA LEU A 352 -15.94 -9.05 10.96
C LEU A 352 -15.67 -9.57 9.54
N PRO A 353 -16.57 -9.35 8.57
CA PRO A 353 -16.29 -9.65 7.18
C PRO A 353 -15.00 -8.98 6.70
N ASP A 354 -14.21 -9.70 5.89
CA ASP A 354 -12.93 -9.18 5.35
C ASP A 354 -13.13 -8.07 4.32
N ALA A 355 -14.32 -7.95 3.74
CA ALA A 355 -14.72 -6.78 2.97
C ALA A 355 -16.24 -6.58 3.05
N VAL A 356 -16.67 -5.33 3.08
CA VAL A 356 -18.08 -4.96 2.87
C VAL A 356 -18.12 -3.80 1.90
N LEU A 357 -18.86 -3.99 0.80
CA LEU A 357 -19.01 -3.02 -0.28
C LEU A 357 -20.49 -2.80 -0.58
N LEU A 358 -20.89 -1.54 -0.66
CA LEU A 358 -22.19 -1.12 -1.15
C LEU A 358 -22.08 -0.75 -2.62
N PHE A 359 -22.86 -1.34 -3.52
CA PHE A 359 -23.06 -0.78 -4.86
C PHE A 359 -23.95 0.45 -4.73
N ALA A 360 -23.33 1.62 -4.82
CA ALA A 360 -23.98 2.92 -4.70
C ALA A 360 -24.47 3.37 -6.08
N ASP A 361 -25.77 3.23 -6.32
CA ASP A 361 -26.44 3.71 -7.53
C ASP A 361 -26.97 5.14 -7.37
N ARG A 362 -26.96 5.68 -6.15
CA ARG A 362 -27.41 7.02 -5.78
C ARG A 362 -26.43 7.67 -4.83
N LEU A 363 -25.92 8.84 -5.20
CA LEU A 363 -24.97 9.58 -4.38
C LEU A 363 -25.04 11.08 -4.63
N ILE A 364 -24.40 11.81 -3.72
CA ILE A 364 -24.13 13.24 -3.86
C ILE A 364 -22.62 13.41 -3.85
N ALA A 365 -22.09 14.09 -4.85
CA ALA A 365 -20.70 14.50 -4.94
C ALA A 365 -20.60 16.00 -4.68
N TYR A 366 -19.88 16.39 -3.63
CA TYR A 366 -19.56 17.79 -3.33
C TYR A 366 -18.24 18.16 -4.01
N ASP A 367 -18.24 19.20 -4.82
CA ASP A 367 -17.03 19.84 -5.33
C ASP A 367 -16.72 21.08 -4.50
N HIS A 368 -15.80 20.94 -3.56
CA HIS A 368 -15.39 22.02 -2.66
C HIS A 368 -14.65 23.16 -3.38
N ALA A 369 -14.12 22.92 -4.60
CA ALA A 369 -13.41 23.95 -5.36
C ALA A 369 -14.37 24.91 -6.07
N THR A 370 -15.56 24.42 -6.47
CA THR A 370 -16.56 25.23 -7.19
C THR A 370 -17.75 25.61 -6.34
N ASP A 371 -17.84 25.12 -5.09
CA ASP A 371 -19.00 25.27 -4.20
C ASP A 371 -20.28 24.74 -4.87
N GLU A 372 -20.20 23.54 -5.44
CA GLU A 372 -21.29 22.85 -6.10
C GLU A 372 -21.48 21.44 -5.56
N ALA A 373 -22.71 20.95 -5.54
CA ALA A 373 -23.03 19.55 -5.29
C ALA A 373 -23.72 18.94 -6.51
N HIS A 374 -23.29 17.73 -6.88
CA HIS A 374 -23.88 16.96 -7.96
C HIS A 374 -24.64 15.78 -7.38
N VAL A 375 -25.96 15.78 -7.51
CA VAL A 375 -26.83 14.64 -7.18
C VAL A 375 -26.83 13.70 -8.39
N ILE A 376 -26.31 12.51 -8.19
CA ILE A 376 -26.02 11.52 -9.24
C ILE A 376 -26.85 10.26 -8.98
N ALA A 377 -27.52 9.75 -10.01
CA ALA A 377 -28.16 8.46 -9.97
C ALA A 377 -27.79 7.62 -11.20
N LEU A 378 -27.41 6.38 -10.98
CA LEU A 378 -27.31 5.32 -11.99
C LEU A 378 -28.68 4.67 -12.14
N SER A 379 -29.09 4.36 -13.36
CA SER A 379 -30.35 3.65 -13.63
C SER A 379 -30.24 2.73 -14.84
N THR A 380 -31.08 1.73 -14.88
CA THR A 380 -31.44 1.10 -16.15
C THR A 380 -32.33 2.05 -16.94
N ARG A 381 -32.55 1.75 -18.22
CA ARG A 381 -33.51 2.51 -19.05
C ARG A 381 -34.93 2.46 -18.47
N ALA A 382 -35.29 1.34 -17.84
CA ALA A 382 -36.61 1.16 -17.24
C ALA A 382 -36.80 2.04 -16.00
N ASP A 383 -35.77 2.25 -15.21
CA ASP A 383 -35.82 2.96 -13.92
C ASP A 383 -35.44 4.45 -14.04
N ARG A 384 -35.25 4.97 -15.27
CA ARG A 384 -34.75 6.34 -15.51
C ARG A 384 -35.64 7.42 -14.92
N GLU A 385 -36.97 7.30 -15.04
CA GLU A 385 -37.92 8.28 -14.52
C GLU A 385 -37.88 8.33 -12.99
N GLU A 386 -37.77 7.19 -12.34
CA GLU A 386 -37.65 7.08 -10.89
C GLU A 386 -36.31 7.69 -10.41
N ALA A 387 -35.20 7.41 -11.10
CA ALA A 387 -33.91 8.02 -10.84
C ALA A 387 -33.95 9.55 -11.01
N ALA A 388 -34.59 10.04 -12.06
CA ALA A 388 -34.76 11.48 -12.31
C ALA A 388 -35.61 12.16 -11.22
N SER A 389 -36.66 11.49 -10.81
CA SER A 389 -37.56 11.97 -9.72
C SER A 389 -36.79 12.02 -8.37
N TRP A 390 -36.01 10.96 -8.05
CA TRP A 390 -35.18 10.94 -6.87
C TRP A 390 -34.13 12.08 -6.89
N ALA A 391 -33.41 12.23 -7.99
CA ALA A 391 -32.39 13.27 -8.13
C ALA A 391 -32.99 14.67 -7.96
N GLN A 392 -34.18 14.91 -8.55
CA GLN A 392 -34.90 16.20 -8.43
C GLN A 392 -35.34 16.47 -6.99
N ARG A 393 -35.93 15.48 -6.29
CA ARG A 393 -36.34 15.63 -4.88
C ARG A 393 -35.13 15.90 -3.98
N THR A 394 -34.04 15.13 -4.16
CA THR A 394 -32.81 15.29 -3.38
C THR A 394 -32.18 16.68 -3.62
N ALA A 395 -32.08 17.12 -4.88
CA ALA A 395 -31.57 18.45 -5.21
C ALA A 395 -32.41 19.62 -4.62
N ARG A 396 -33.73 19.45 -4.56
CA ARG A 396 -34.62 20.43 -3.89
C ARG A 396 -34.38 20.43 -2.38
N ARG A 397 -34.32 19.25 -1.76
CA ARG A 397 -34.09 19.07 -0.31
C ARG A 397 -32.75 19.67 0.11
N LEU A 398 -31.69 19.48 -0.66
CA LEU A 398 -30.35 20.04 -0.39
C LEU A 398 -30.39 21.57 -0.22
N ARG A 399 -31.25 22.29 -0.94
CA ARG A 399 -31.33 23.78 -0.87
C ARG A 399 -31.92 24.31 0.43
N THR A 400 -32.53 23.46 1.25
CA THR A 400 -33.33 23.87 2.45
C THR A 400 -32.80 23.23 3.74
N ILE A 401 -31.70 22.49 3.70
CA ILE A 401 -31.12 21.84 4.90
C ILE A 401 -30.47 22.91 5.79
N PRO A 402 -30.87 23.01 7.06
CA PRO A 402 -30.20 23.91 8.02
C PRO A 402 -28.87 23.32 8.50
N ALA A 403 -28.02 24.14 9.09
CA ALA A 403 -26.83 23.67 9.78
C ALA A 403 -27.21 22.65 10.89
N PRO A 404 -26.49 21.52 11.02
CA PRO A 404 -26.80 20.54 12.04
C PRO A 404 -26.41 21.06 13.42
N ALA A 405 -27.17 20.66 14.43
CA ALA A 405 -26.76 20.88 15.82
C ALA A 405 -25.46 20.08 16.11
N PRO A 406 -24.55 20.60 16.95
CA PRO A 406 -23.44 19.81 17.47
C PRO A 406 -23.93 18.52 18.10
N PRO A 407 -23.20 17.39 18.00
CA PRO A 407 -23.58 16.15 18.69
C PRO A 407 -23.56 16.37 20.21
N ALA A 408 -24.63 15.95 20.89
CA ALA A 408 -24.69 15.97 22.33
C ALA A 408 -24.06 14.70 22.92
N PRO A 409 -23.30 14.80 24.04
CA PRO A 409 -22.74 13.62 24.68
C PRO A 409 -23.82 12.61 25.09
N THR A 410 -23.64 11.33 24.78
CA THR A 410 -24.61 10.26 25.07
C THR A 410 -24.55 9.77 26.51
N ALA A 411 -23.40 9.94 27.20
CA ALA A 411 -23.18 9.57 28.60
C ALA A 411 -22.30 10.61 29.29
N PRO A 412 -22.83 11.86 29.55
CA PRO A 412 -22.05 12.95 30.09
C PRO A 412 -21.36 12.59 31.43
N GLY A 413 -20.10 12.98 31.58
CA GLY A 413 -19.30 12.74 32.79
C GLY A 413 -18.84 11.30 32.99
N GLY A 414 -19.20 10.39 32.09
CA GLY A 414 -18.73 9.01 32.10
C GLY A 414 -17.28 8.86 31.59
N ARG A 415 -16.83 7.61 31.49
CA ARG A 415 -15.51 7.26 30.95
C ARG A 415 -15.55 5.94 30.19
N THR A 416 -14.88 5.89 29.04
CA THR A 416 -14.61 4.65 28.27
C THR A 416 -13.16 4.27 28.45
N THR A 417 -12.89 3.06 28.94
CA THR A 417 -11.52 2.54 29.06
C THR A 417 -11.25 1.57 27.93
N PHE A 418 -10.24 1.85 27.13
CA PHE A 418 -9.72 0.95 26.12
C PHE A 418 -8.64 0.05 26.70
N THR A 419 -8.75 -1.26 26.48
CA THR A 419 -7.76 -2.25 26.88
C THR A 419 -6.89 -2.59 25.68
N PRO A 420 -5.55 -2.45 25.78
CA PRO A 420 -4.65 -2.90 24.73
C PRO A 420 -4.75 -4.43 24.54
N ALA A 421 -4.78 -4.91 23.31
CA ALA A 421 -4.80 -6.34 23.00
C ALA A 421 -3.50 -7.04 23.43
N ARG A 422 -2.36 -6.33 23.35
CA ARG A 422 -1.07 -6.72 23.91
C ARG A 422 -0.61 -5.67 24.92
N SER A 423 -0.06 -6.11 26.06
CA SER A 423 0.47 -5.20 27.06
C SER A 423 1.64 -4.37 26.51
N SER A 424 1.98 -3.28 27.18
CA SER A 424 3.17 -2.48 26.84
C SER A 424 4.45 -3.32 26.89
N GLY A 425 4.55 -4.26 27.86
CA GLY A 425 5.70 -5.16 27.98
C GLY A 425 5.80 -6.12 26.79
N ASP A 426 4.68 -6.74 26.39
CA ASP A 426 4.65 -7.64 25.23
C ASP A 426 4.99 -6.89 23.95
N TYR A 427 4.44 -5.67 23.77
CA TYR A 427 4.73 -4.86 22.57
C TYR A 427 6.21 -4.47 22.49
N LEU A 428 6.86 -4.13 23.62
CA LEU A 428 8.29 -3.85 23.67
C LEU A 428 9.13 -5.10 23.32
N ALA A 429 8.75 -6.27 23.84
CA ALA A 429 9.40 -7.54 23.49
C ALA A 429 9.26 -7.89 21.99
N ASP A 430 8.11 -7.56 21.39
CA ASP A 430 7.87 -7.72 19.96
C ASP A 430 8.74 -6.78 19.12
N ILE A 431 8.97 -5.53 19.58
CA ILE A 431 9.91 -4.60 18.93
C ILE A 431 11.32 -5.18 18.91
N GLU A 432 11.80 -5.71 20.06
CA GLU A 432 13.09 -6.39 20.11
C GLU A 432 13.17 -7.60 19.17
N SER A 433 12.06 -8.36 19.06
CA SER A 433 11.97 -9.46 18.11
C SER A 433 12.05 -8.99 16.67
N CYS A 434 11.35 -7.90 16.30
CA CYS A 434 11.49 -7.27 15.00
C CYS A 434 12.95 -6.90 14.71
N GLN A 435 13.64 -6.27 15.67
CA GLN A 435 15.04 -5.86 15.51
C GLN A 435 15.98 -7.05 15.31
N ARG A 436 15.75 -8.19 15.99
CA ARG A 436 16.50 -9.43 15.74
C ARG A 436 16.30 -9.93 14.30
N HIS A 437 15.07 -9.93 13.79
CA HIS A 437 14.79 -10.33 12.41
C HIS A 437 15.43 -9.37 11.38
N LEU A 438 15.40 -8.07 11.65
CA LEU A 438 16.04 -7.06 10.81
C LEU A 438 17.57 -7.25 10.78
N ALA A 439 18.20 -7.50 11.93
CA ALA A 439 19.64 -7.77 12.02
C ALA A 439 20.02 -9.07 11.31
N ALA A 440 19.15 -10.09 11.31
CA ALA A 440 19.35 -11.35 10.62
C ALA A 440 19.14 -11.28 9.08
N GLY A 441 18.75 -10.11 8.54
CA GLY A 441 18.50 -9.92 7.10
C GLY A 441 17.16 -10.44 6.62
N GLU A 442 16.23 -10.78 7.52
CA GLU A 442 14.90 -11.29 7.18
C GLU A 442 13.97 -10.19 6.62
N SER A 443 14.19 -8.95 7.00
CA SER A 443 13.43 -7.78 6.53
C SER A 443 14.28 -6.52 6.66
N TYR A 444 13.79 -5.39 6.11
CA TYR A 444 14.43 -4.07 6.22
C TYR A 444 13.61 -3.12 7.10
N GLU A 445 12.30 -3.33 7.11
CA GLU A 445 11.30 -2.59 7.88
C GLU A 445 10.11 -3.51 8.20
N ILE A 446 9.57 -3.45 9.41
CA ILE A 446 8.40 -4.23 9.85
C ILE A 446 7.41 -3.26 10.50
N CYS A 447 6.19 -3.13 9.97
CA CYS A 447 5.15 -2.27 10.54
C CYS A 447 4.41 -3.02 11.65
N LEU A 448 4.92 -2.97 12.87
CA LEU A 448 4.31 -3.61 14.05
C LEU A 448 3.14 -2.78 14.58
N THR A 449 2.01 -3.44 14.87
CA THR A 449 0.79 -2.76 15.31
C THR A 449 0.23 -3.37 16.59
N ASN A 450 -0.63 -2.65 17.29
CA ASN A 450 -1.45 -3.13 18.40
C ASN A 450 -2.88 -2.62 18.23
N GLU A 451 -3.82 -3.22 18.96
CA GLU A 451 -5.23 -2.88 18.92
C GLU A 451 -5.69 -2.48 20.32
N LEU A 452 -6.50 -1.43 20.40
CA LEU A 452 -7.16 -0.96 21.62
C LEU A 452 -8.64 -1.35 21.55
N LEU A 453 -9.17 -1.98 22.58
CA LEU A 453 -10.49 -2.62 22.63
C LEU A 453 -11.37 -1.95 23.69
N ALA A 454 -12.63 -1.64 23.36
CA ALA A 454 -13.62 -1.09 24.29
C ALA A 454 -15.02 -1.66 23.98
N PRO A 455 -15.99 -1.54 24.91
CA PRO A 455 -17.39 -1.85 24.61
C PRO A 455 -17.93 -1.04 23.43
N PRO A 456 -18.98 -1.53 22.73
CA PRO A 456 -19.57 -0.82 21.59
C PRO A 456 -20.18 0.52 22.03
N CYS A 457 -20.12 1.52 21.17
CA CYS A 457 -20.85 2.78 21.38
C CYS A 457 -22.21 2.75 20.68
N THR A 458 -23.14 3.57 21.17
CA THR A 458 -24.51 3.67 20.65
C THR A 458 -24.66 4.66 19.51
N ASP A 459 -23.70 5.60 19.35
CA ASP A 459 -23.76 6.66 18.32
C ASP A 459 -22.39 6.85 17.67
N ALA A 460 -22.05 5.99 16.74
CA ALA A 460 -20.81 6.08 15.97
C ALA A 460 -20.79 7.28 15.02
N LEU A 461 -21.95 7.79 14.60
CA LEU A 461 -22.02 9.00 13.77
C LEU A 461 -21.62 10.24 14.58
N ALA A 462 -22.06 10.35 15.84
CA ALA A 462 -21.60 11.43 16.73
C ALA A 462 -20.07 11.37 16.94
N VAL A 463 -19.53 10.15 17.15
CA VAL A 463 -18.06 9.94 17.23
C VAL A 463 -17.37 10.41 15.95
N HIS A 464 -17.91 10.08 14.78
CA HIS A 464 -17.33 10.51 13.50
C HIS A 464 -17.37 12.03 13.33
N ARG A 465 -18.49 12.68 13.67
CA ARG A 465 -18.64 14.15 13.58
C ARG A 465 -17.62 14.87 14.46
N VAL A 466 -17.34 14.35 15.66
CA VAL A 466 -16.29 14.86 16.52
C VAL A 466 -14.91 14.57 15.95
N LEU A 467 -14.66 13.34 15.47
CA LEU A 467 -13.37 12.94 14.91
C LEU A 467 -12.95 13.84 13.73
N ARG A 468 -13.89 14.15 12.81
CA ARG A 468 -13.61 15.06 11.68
C ARG A 468 -13.27 16.49 12.11
N ALA A 469 -13.76 16.92 13.27
CA ALA A 469 -13.46 18.25 13.82
C ALA A 469 -12.11 18.28 14.55
N VAL A 470 -11.76 17.24 15.34
CA VAL A 470 -10.50 17.20 16.10
C VAL A 470 -9.31 16.74 15.25
N ASN A 471 -9.54 15.96 14.22
CA ASN A 471 -8.51 15.45 13.32
C ASN A 471 -8.95 15.49 11.84
N PRO A 472 -9.15 16.68 11.25
CA PRO A 472 -9.54 16.79 9.85
C PRO A 472 -8.50 16.18 8.93
N ALA A 473 -8.96 15.40 7.94
CA ALA A 473 -8.12 14.64 7.03
C ALA A 473 -8.67 14.64 5.60
N PRO A 474 -7.80 14.50 4.56
CA PRO A 474 -8.23 14.50 3.16
C PRO A 474 -9.00 13.23 2.76
N PHE A 475 -8.87 12.14 3.52
CA PHE A 475 -9.56 10.87 3.28
C PHE A 475 -10.33 10.42 4.52
N ALA A 476 -11.05 11.34 5.15
CA ALA A 476 -11.97 10.99 6.21
C ALA A 476 -13.13 10.15 5.65
N ALA A 477 -13.69 9.25 6.44
CA ALA A 477 -14.80 8.43 6.00
C ALA A 477 -15.69 7.98 7.17
N PHE A 478 -17.00 8.01 6.95
CA PHE A 478 -17.98 7.30 7.76
C PHE A 478 -18.66 6.24 6.92
N LEU A 479 -18.65 5.00 7.40
CA LEU A 479 -19.36 3.89 6.79
C LEU A 479 -20.27 3.25 7.83
N ARG A 480 -21.52 2.98 7.46
CA ARG A 480 -22.45 2.11 8.19
C ARG A 480 -22.89 1.02 7.24
N LEU A 481 -22.24 -0.12 7.26
CA LEU A 481 -22.42 -1.20 6.29
C LEU A 481 -22.41 -2.57 6.97
N GLY A 482 -23.47 -3.35 6.77
CA GLY A 482 -23.50 -4.75 7.21
C GLY A 482 -23.39 -4.96 8.74
N GLY A 483 -23.83 -4.01 9.55
CA GLY A 483 -23.74 -4.07 11.02
C GLY A 483 -22.40 -3.59 11.57
N VAL A 484 -21.55 -3.00 10.73
CA VAL A 484 -20.27 -2.39 11.11
C VAL A 484 -20.33 -0.90 10.82
N GLU A 485 -19.85 -0.10 11.76
CA GLU A 485 -19.68 1.35 11.59
C GLU A 485 -18.20 1.69 11.67
N VAL A 486 -17.72 2.45 10.69
CA VAL A 486 -16.30 2.84 10.57
C VAL A 486 -16.21 4.35 10.57
N SER A 487 -15.45 4.91 11.51
CA SER A 487 -15.13 6.33 11.59
C SER A 487 -13.64 6.51 11.36
N SER A 488 -13.26 7.00 10.18
CA SER A 488 -11.86 7.17 9.77
C SER A 488 -11.50 8.63 9.56
N SER A 489 -10.29 9.01 9.95
CA SER A 489 -9.65 10.29 9.60
C SER A 489 -8.27 10.04 8.98
N SER A 490 -8.23 9.21 7.95
CA SER A 490 -7.01 8.81 7.27
C SER A 490 -6.36 9.98 6.51
N PRO A 491 -5.07 10.23 6.73
CA PRO A 491 -4.32 11.20 5.93
C PRO A 491 -3.75 10.60 4.64
N GLU A 492 -3.72 9.26 4.48
CA GLU A 492 -2.89 8.58 3.50
C GLU A 492 -3.71 7.95 2.37
N ARG A 493 -3.41 8.35 1.11
CA ARG A 493 -3.92 7.66 -0.08
C ARG A 493 -3.16 6.36 -0.27
N PHE A 494 -3.90 5.24 -0.28
CA PHE A 494 -3.35 3.95 -0.62
C PHE A 494 -3.11 3.84 -2.13
N LEU A 495 -4.17 3.96 -2.92
CA LEU A 495 -4.11 3.79 -4.37
C LEU A 495 -5.29 4.45 -5.06
N SER A 496 -5.04 5.23 -6.12
CA SER A 496 -6.08 5.76 -6.98
C SER A 496 -5.82 5.48 -8.45
N LEU A 497 -6.89 5.45 -9.25
CA LEU A 497 -6.87 5.38 -10.70
C LEU A 497 -7.83 6.43 -11.25
N ASP A 498 -7.33 7.33 -12.09
CA ASP A 498 -8.13 8.35 -12.76
C ASP A 498 -8.55 7.92 -14.18
N ARG A 499 -9.38 8.76 -14.84
CA ARG A 499 -9.86 8.53 -16.20
C ARG A 499 -8.74 8.46 -17.25
N SER A 500 -7.58 9.09 -16.99
CA SER A 500 -6.41 9.03 -17.86
C SER A 500 -5.58 7.74 -17.68
N ARG A 501 -6.09 6.80 -16.87
CA ARG A 501 -5.43 5.56 -16.48
C ARG A 501 -4.15 5.77 -15.66
N ARG A 502 -4.04 6.90 -14.99
CA ARG A 502 -2.93 7.19 -14.07
C ARG A 502 -3.23 6.58 -12.71
N LEU A 503 -2.35 5.67 -12.29
CA LEU A 503 -2.24 5.16 -10.93
C LEU A 503 -1.45 6.14 -10.08
N GLU A 504 -1.86 6.32 -8.83
CA GLU A 504 -1.12 7.13 -7.85
C GLU A 504 -1.21 6.53 -6.45
N ALA A 505 -0.07 6.49 -5.76
CA ALA A 505 0.03 6.18 -4.34
C ALA A 505 0.82 7.29 -3.64
N ARG A 506 0.42 7.65 -2.38
CA ARG A 506 1.04 8.78 -1.65
C ARG A 506 1.41 8.37 -0.22
N PRO A 507 2.52 7.66 -0.05
CA PRO A 507 2.97 7.23 1.27
C PRO A 507 3.43 8.42 2.12
N ILE A 508 3.08 8.36 3.41
CA ILE A 508 3.49 9.33 4.43
C ILE A 508 4.36 8.62 5.45
N LYS A 509 5.56 9.15 5.70
CA LYS A 509 6.45 8.70 6.78
C LYS A 509 7.09 9.91 7.44
N GLY A 510 6.95 10.00 8.76
CA GLY A 510 7.41 11.14 9.53
C GLY A 510 6.38 12.27 9.56
N THR A 511 6.05 12.66 10.79
CA THR A 511 5.10 13.76 11.08
C THR A 511 5.64 14.53 12.28
N VAL A 512 5.63 15.85 12.22
CA VAL A 512 5.97 16.74 13.34
C VAL A 512 4.93 17.83 13.48
N ALA A 513 4.65 18.22 14.72
CA ALA A 513 3.72 19.33 14.99
C ALA A 513 4.27 20.66 14.44
N ARG A 514 3.36 21.59 14.13
CA ARG A 514 3.71 22.97 13.78
C ARG A 514 4.39 23.67 14.95
N GLY A 515 5.38 24.50 14.66
CA GLY A 515 5.98 25.37 15.67
C GLY A 515 5.03 26.50 16.11
N ALA A 516 5.14 26.92 17.38
CA ALA A 516 4.33 28.02 17.91
C ALA A 516 4.69 29.39 17.27
N THR A 517 5.92 29.53 16.83
CA THR A 517 6.44 30.73 16.15
C THR A 517 6.97 30.38 14.76
N PRO A 518 7.01 31.34 13.79
CA PRO A 518 7.56 31.09 12.46
C PRO A 518 9.00 30.52 12.42
N PRO A 519 9.96 30.93 13.32
CA PRO A 519 11.26 30.30 13.39
C PRO A 519 11.20 28.85 13.87
N GLU A 520 10.43 28.54 14.90
CA GLU A 520 10.24 27.16 15.40
C GLU A 520 9.59 26.28 14.35
N ASP A 521 8.61 26.81 13.64
CA ASP A 521 7.90 26.10 12.57
C ASP A 521 8.86 25.71 11.42
N ARG A 522 9.69 26.64 10.98
CA ARG A 522 10.76 26.35 10.00
C ARG A 522 11.78 25.33 10.51
N ALA A 523 12.14 25.44 11.78
CA ALA A 523 13.08 24.49 12.41
C ALA A 523 12.48 23.08 12.49
N ALA A 524 11.19 22.94 12.83
CA ALA A 524 10.47 21.67 12.85
C ALA A 524 10.44 21.03 11.44
N ALA A 525 10.08 21.80 10.41
CA ALA A 525 10.08 21.32 9.02
C ALA A 525 11.49 20.91 8.55
N ALA A 526 12.52 21.71 8.85
CA ALA A 526 13.91 21.42 8.50
C ALA A 526 14.43 20.17 9.25
N GLY A 527 14.10 20.01 10.53
CA GLY A 527 14.43 18.85 11.35
C GLY A 527 13.84 17.56 10.72
N LEU A 528 12.55 17.59 10.39
CA LEU A 528 11.88 16.47 9.74
C LEU A 528 12.52 16.15 8.38
N SER A 529 12.83 17.17 7.56
CA SER A 529 13.47 16.98 6.25
C SER A 529 14.86 16.33 6.34
N SER A 530 15.59 16.55 7.43
CA SER A 530 16.94 15.99 7.66
C SER A 530 16.96 14.69 8.46
N ALA A 531 15.82 14.27 9.02
CA ALA A 531 15.73 13.10 9.88
C ALA A 531 16.05 11.81 9.12
N ALA A 532 17.14 11.16 9.50
CA ALA A 532 17.72 10.05 8.72
C ALA A 532 16.84 8.77 8.76
N LYS A 533 16.14 8.52 9.88
CA LYS A 533 15.23 7.39 10.06
C LYS A 533 14.03 7.54 9.13
N GLU A 534 13.31 8.65 9.24
CA GLU A 534 12.09 8.94 8.48
C GLU A 534 12.34 8.97 6.96
N ARG A 535 13.50 9.50 6.56
CA ARG A 535 13.93 9.49 5.14
C ARG A 535 14.19 8.09 4.64
N ALA A 536 14.84 7.24 5.44
CA ALA A 536 15.10 5.85 5.08
C ALA A 536 13.81 5.04 4.98
N GLU A 537 12.89 5.19 5.95
CA GLU A 537 11.58 4.57 5.94
C GLU A 537 10.75 5.00 4.72
N ASN A 538 10.71 6.31 4.43
CA ASN A 538 9.98 6.81 3.27
C ASN A 538 10.56 6.24 1.97
N LEU A 539 11.89 6.20 1.82
CA LEU A 539 12.56 5.64 0.65
C LEU A 539 12.23 4.15 0.47
N MET A 540 12.25 3.36 1.55
CA MET A 540 11.91 1.93 1.52
C MET A 540 10.50 1.73 0.97
N ILE A 541 9.52 2.47 1.49
CA ILE A 541 8.12 2.35 1.06
C ILE A 541 7.91 2.86 -0.37
N VAL A 542 8.61 3.91 -0.78
CA VAL A 542 8.57 4.36 -2.18
C VAL A 542 9.05 3.27 -3.13
N ASP A 543 10.15 2.59 -2.82
CA ASP A 543 10.66 1.51 -3.67
C ASP A 543 9.72 0.29 -3.69
N VAL A 544 9.08 -0.06 -2.55
CA VAL A 544 8.02 -1.08 -2.48
C VAL A 544 6.83 -0.70 -3.39
N LEU A 545 6.35 0.54 -3.32
CA LEU A 545 5.23 0.99 -4.14
C LEU A 545 5.58 1.07 -5.63
N ARG A 546 6.81 1.46 -5.96
CA ARG A 546 7.31 1.40 -7.34
C ARG A 546 7.30 -0.03 -7.87
N ASN A 547 7.73 -0.99 -7.07
CA ASN A 547 7.66 -2.41 -7.38
C ASN A 547 6.22 -2.89 -7.60
N ASP A 548 5.31 -2.54 -6.68
CA ASP A 548 3.91 -2.96 -6.75
C ASP A 548 3.22 -2.42 -8.01
N LEU A 549 3.37 -1.12 -8.27
CA LEU A 549 2.84 -0.49 -9.49
C LEU A 549 3.54 -1.00 -10.74
N GLY A 550 4.85 -1.28 -10.67
CA GLY A 550 5.65 -1.82 -11.77
C GLY A 550 5.15 -3.14 -12.33
N ARG A 551 4.41 -3.92 -11.52
CA ARG A 551 3.80 -5.20 -11.94
C ARG A 551 2.67 -5.02 -12.95
N VAL A 552 1.97 -3.90 -12.92
CA VAL A 552 0.76 -3.63 -13.75
C VAL A 552 0.90 -2.40 -14.64
N ALA A 553 1.99 -1.67 -14.53
CA ALA A 553 2.23 -0.43 -15.26
C ALA A 553 2.77 -0.68 -16.68
N GLU A 554 2.53 0.27 -17.58
CA GLU A 554 3.26 0.37 -18.85
C GLU A 554 4.77 0.50 -18.57
N ILE A 555 5.59 -0.13 -19.39
CA ILE A 555 7.04 -0.11 -19.24
C ILE A 555 7.57 1.32 -19.29
N GLY A 556 8.41 1.68 -18.29
CA GLY A 556 9.02 3.00 -18.18
C GLY A 556 8.07 4.11 -17.71
N SER A 557 6.81 3.78 -17.35
CA SER A 557 5.84 4.77 -16.89
C SER A 557 5.88 5.04 -15.38
N VAL A 558 6.52 4.16 -14.59
CA VAL A 558 6.64 4.32 -13.13
C VAL A 558 7.56 5.49 -12.81
N ARG A 559 7.04 6.49 -12.09
CA ARG A 559 7.74 7.74 -11.75
C ARG A 559 7.51 8.13 -10.30
N VAL A 560 8.43 8.91 -9.76
CA VAL A 560 8.33 9.50 -8.42
C VAL A 560 8.43 11.03 -8.57
N PRO A 561 7.33 11.72 -8.92
CA PRO A 561 7.35 13.17 -9.16
C PRO A 561 7.69 13.98 -7.90
N SER A 562 7.39 13.45 -6.72
CA SER A 562 7.80 14.02 -5.43
C SER A 562 8.39 12.93 -4.56
N LEU A 563 9.63 13.10 -4.12
CA LEU A 563 10.34 12.17 -3.24
C LEU A 563 10.74 12.89 -1.96
N ILE A 564 10.19 12.42 -0.82
CA ILE A 564 10.54 12.93 0.53
C ILE A 564 10.31 14.46 0.59
N GLY A 565 9.17 14.92 0.08
CA GLY A 565 8.76 16.31 0.14
C GLY A 565 8.12 16.65 1.47
N ILE A 566 8.37 17.89 1.98
CA ILE A 566 7.63 18.41 3.13
C ILE A 566 6.30 18.98 2.65
N GLU A 567 5.21 18.42 3.18
CA GLU A 567 3.88 19.02 3.06
C GLU A 567 3.49 19.63 4.40
N THR A 568 3.19 20.93 4.35
CA THR A 568 2.83 21.71 5.54
C THR A 568 1.33 21.85 5.63
N TYR A 569 0.80 21.42 6.75
CA TYR A 569 -0.61 21.42 7.04
C TYR A 569 -0.95 22.34 8.23
N ALA A 570 -2.21 22.54 8.52
CA ALA A 570 -2.64 23.46 9.58
C ALA A 570 -2.03 23.09 10.96
N THR A 571 -1.90 21.79 11.24
CA THR A 571 -1.46 21.28 12.56
C THR A 571 -0.11 20.56 12.55
N VAL A 572 0.36 20.13 11.36
CA VAL A 572 1.56 19.31 11.23
C VAL A 572 2.34 19.60 9.96
N HIS A 573 3.64 19.25 9.96
CA HIS A 573 4.43 18.97 8.76
C HIS A 573 4.55 17.46 8.57
N GLN A 574 4.50 16.99 7.32
CA GLN A 574 4.64 15.58 6.98
C GLN A 574 5.64 15.38 5.84
N LEU A 575 6.38 14.27 5.90
CA LEU A 575 7.19 13.78 4.78
C LEU A 575 6.32 12.93 3.87
N VAL A 576 6.06 13.43 2.68
CA VAL A 576 5.19 12.79 1.69
C VAL A 576 5.98 12.49 0.43
N SER A 577 5.77 11.32 -0.14
CA SER A 577 6.23 10.99 -1.48
C SER A 577 5.03 10.68 -2.38
N THR A 578 5.22 10.81 -3.69
CA THR A 578 4.20 10.47 -4.68
C THR A 578 4.80 9.50 -5.68
N VAL A 579 4.18 8.34 -5.82
CA VAL A 579 4.52 7.35 -6.84
C VAL A 579 3.39 7.28 -7.84
N GLN A 580 3.71 7.46 -9.12
CA GLN A 580 2.74 7.44 -10.22
C GLN A 580 3.16 6.43 -11.29
N ALA A 581 2.15 5.86 -11.94
CA ALA A 581 2.36 5.00 -13.09
C ALA A 581 1.17 5.09 -14.05
N ARG A 582 1.36 4.68 -15.29
CA ARG A 582 0.26 4.47 -16.22
C ARG A 582 -0.14 3.00 -16.24
N LEU A 583 -1.39 2.71 -15.93
CA LEU A 583 -1.91 1.34 -15.93
C LEU A 583 -1.86 0.77 -17.35
N ARG A 584 -1.26 -0.42 -17.50
CA ARG A 584 -1.08 -1.14 -18.78
C ARG A 584 -2.44 -1.37 -19.45
N SER A 585 -2.48 -1.24 -20.79
CA SER A 585 -3.66 -1.58 -21.57
C SER A 585 -4.10 -3.03 -21.30
N GLY A 586 -5.40 -3.23 -21.09
CA GLY A 586 -5.99 -4.53 -20.73
C GLY A 586 -5.98 -4.87 -19.24
N SER A 587 -5.25 -4.11 -18.39
CA SER A 587 -5.33 -4.23 -16.93
C SER A 587 -6.41 -3.31 -16.36
N THR A 588 -6.96 -3.69 -15.21
CA THR A 588 -7.99 -2.95 -14.48
C THR A 588 -7.45 -2.44 -13.14
N PHE A 589 -8.22 -1.62 -12.43
CA PHE A 589 -7.86 -1.24 -11.05
C PHE A 589 -7.79 -2.46 -10.11
N VAL A 590 -8.58 -3.48 -10.35
CA VAL A 590 -8.55 -4.71 -9.53
C VAL A 590 -7.21 -5.44 -9.67
N ASP A 591 -6.59 -5.41 -10.85
CA ASP A 591 -5.24 -5.95 -11.06
C ASP A 591 -4.20 -5.13 -10.26
N ALA A 592 -4.33 -3.80 -10.25
CA ALA A 592 -3.47 -2.92 -9.46
C ALA A 592 -3.69 -3.12 -7.95
N LEU A 593 -4.93 -3.30 -7.50
CA LEU A 593 -5.26 -3.65 -6.12
C LEU A 593 -4.58 -4.96 -5.70
N ARG A 594 -4.74 -6.03 -6.48
CA ARG A 594 -4.12 -7.34 -6.22
C ARG A 594 -2.58 -7.27 -6.17
N ALA A 595 -1.98 -6.41 -7.00
CA ALA A 595 -0.53 -6.22 -7.03
C ALA A 595 0.02 -5.44 -5.82
N SER A 596 -0.81 -4.56 -5.21
CA SER A 596 -0.36 -3.57 -4.22
C SER A 596 -0.86 -3.84 -2.81
N PHE A 597 -1.98 -4.57 -2.64
CA PHE A 597 -2.61 -4.80 -1.33
C PHE A 597 -1.89 -5.91 -0.53
N PRO A 598 -1.75 -5.74 0.80
CA PRO A 598 -1.98 -4.53 1.58
C PRO A 598 -0.94 -3.43 1.30
N GLY A 599 -1.25 -2.20 1.71
CA GLY A 599 -0.34 -1.07 1.51
C GLY A 599 1.04 -1.29 2.12
N GLY A 600 2.10 -0.92 1.38
CA GLY A 600 3.49 -1.10 1.82
C GLY A 600 3.79 -0.43 3.16
N SER A 601 3.20 0.75 3.42
CA SER A 601 3.36 1.50 4.68
C SER A 601 2.83 0.76 5.91
N MET A 602 1.95 -0.24 5.70
CA MET A 602 1.30 -1.03 6.77
C MET A 602 1.85 -2.45 6.88
N THR A 603 2.82 -2.83 6.07
CA THR A 603 3.43 -4.17 6.06
C THR A 603 4.91 -4.13 6.39
N GLY A 604 5.71 -3.64 5.51
CA GLY A 604 7.18 -3.59 5.61
C GLY A 604 7.85 -3.98 4.29
N ALA A 605 9.15 -4.16 4.34
CA ALA A 605 9.97 -4.47 3.17
C ALA A 605 11.04 -5.52 3.49
N PRO A 606 11.12 -6.66 2.74
CA PRO A 606 10.21 -7.10 1.67
C PRO A 606 8.81 -7.45 2.18
N LYS A 607 7.76 -7.09 1.41
CA LYS A 607 6.36 -7.13 1.85
C LYS A 607 5.91 -8.51 2.33
N LEU A 608 6.10 -9.55 1.54
CA LEU A 608 5.65 -10.90 1.88
C LEU A 608 6.31 -11.41 3.16
N ARG A 609 7.63 -11.23 3.27
CA ARG A 609 8.38 -11.67 4.44
C ARG A 609 8.01 -10.89 5.70
N ALA A 610 7.79 -9.57 5.57
CA ALA A 610 7.32 -8.75 6.68
C ALA A 610 5.94 -9.21 7.17
N MET A 611 4.99 -9.55 6.26
CA MET A 611 3.69 -10.10 6.63
C MET A 611 3.79 -11.44 7.36
N GLU A 612 4.67 -12.36 6.93
CA GLU A 612 4.91 -13.63 7.63
C GLU A 612 5.46 -13.43 9.06
N LEU A 613 6.32 -12.44 9.25
CA LEU A 613 6.85 -12.11 10.58
C LEU A 613 5.77 -11.49 11.45
N LEU A 614 4.97 -10.57 10.91
CA LEU A 614 3.84 -9.93 11.60
C LEU A 614 2.78 -10.96 12.03
N ASP A 615 2.46 -11.93 11.17
CA ASP A 615 1.51 -13.00 11.49
C ASP A 615 1.95 -13.87 12.70
N ARG A 616 3.24 -13.91 13.01
CA ARG A 616 3.78 -14.61 14.19
C ARG A 616 3.81 -13.73 15.44
N LEU A 617 4.01 -12.42 15.27
CA LEU A 617 4.14 -11.44 16.35
C LEU A 617 2.77 -10.91 16.81
N GLU A 618 1.90 -10.60 15.85
CA GLU A 618 0.59 -10.02 16.11
C GLU A 618 -0.47 -11.11 16.30
N THR A 619 -0.55 -11.75 17.38
CA THR A 619 -1.41 -12.90 17.70
C THR A 619 -2.92 -12.77 17.35
N ARG A 620 -3.34 -11.72 16.64
CA ARG A 620 -4.73 -11.37 16.30
C ARG A 620 -4.84 -10.83 14.87
N PRO A 621 -6.04 -10.92 14.24
CA PRO A 621 -6.32 -10.24 12.98
C PRO A 621 -6.28 -8.71 13.17
N ARG A 622 -5.91 -7.99 12.13
CA ARG A 622 -6.02 -6.53 12.08
C ARG A 622 -7.42 -6.04 11.70
N GLY A 623 -8.21 -6.88 11.03
CA GLY A 623 -9.54 -6.56 10.55
C GLY A 623 -9.52 -5.39 9.55
N ILE A 624 -10.35 -4.37 9.80
CA ILE A 624 -10.45 -3.18 8.93
C ILE A 624 -9.20 -2.31 9.02
N TYR A 625 -8.58 -2.21 10.21
CA TYR A 625 -7.34 -1.46 10.40
C TYR A 625 -6.22 -2.00 9.49
N SER A 626 -5.41 -1.12 8.93
CA SER A 626 -4.36 -1.44 7.93
C SER A 626 -4.87 -1.93 6.57
N GLY A 627 -6.17 -2.07 6.41
CA GLY A 627 -6.82 -2.32 5.13
C GLY A 627 -7.03 -1.03 4.32
N ALA A 628 -8.09 -0.97 3.52
CA ALA A 628 -8.39 0.20 2.69
C ALA A 628 -9.87 0.59 2.75
N ILE A 629 -10.14 1.89 2.60
CA ILE A 629 -11.49 2.48 2.56
C ILE A 629 -11.59 3.36 1.32
N GLY A 630 -12.72 3.31 0.60
CA GLY A 630 -12.97 4.19 -0.52
C GLY A 630 -13.92 3.59 -1.54
N TYR A 631 -13.69 3.87 -2.82
CA TYR A 631 -14.59 3.45 -3.90
C TYR A 631 -13.86 2.82 -5.10
N LEU A 632 -14.59 1.94 -5.80
CA LEU A 632 -14.30 1.42 -7.13
C LEU A 632 -15.49 1.77 -8.04
N ALA A 633 -15.31 2.78 -8.86
CA ALA A 633 -16.38 3.31 -9.70
C ALA A 633 -16.66 2.39 -10.92
N ALA A 634 -17.92 2.35 -11.33
CA ALA A 634 -18.34 1.60 -12.52
C ALA A 634 -17.75 2.13 -13.84
N ASN A 635 -17.23 3.36 -13.85
CA ASN A 635 -16.48 3.94 -14.98
C ASN A 635 -14.97 3.55 -14.99
N GLY A 636 -14.55 2.68 -14.07
CA GLY A 636 -13.17 2.19 -13.96
C GLY A 636 -12.24 3.04 -13.10
N CYS A 637 -12.65 4.23 -12.65
CA CYS A 637 -11.90 5.02 -11.67
C CYS A 637 -11.97 4.41 -10.27
N ALA A 638 -11.00 4.73 -9.42
CA ALA A 638 -11.00 4.31 -8.03
C ALA A 638 -10.18 5.27 -7.16
N ASP A 639 -10.50 5.35 -5.88
CA ASP A 639 -9.67 6.02 -4.88
C ASP A 639 -9.86 5.32 -3.52
N LEU A 640 -8.77 4.78 -2.98
CA LEU A 640 -8.71 4.05 -1.73
C LEU A 640 -7.70 4.71 -0.80
N SER A 641 -8.07 4.93 0.44
CA SER A 641 -7.19 5.35 1.53
C SER A 641 -6.78 4.17 2.40
N ILE A 642 -5.66 4.28 3.11
CA ILE A 642 -5.27 3.32 4.16
C ILE A 642 -6.20 3.50 5.36
N ALA A 643 -6.74 2.41 5.90
CA ALA A 643 -7.57 2.44 7.10
C ALA A 643 -6.70 2.60 8.37
N ILE A 644 -6.27 3.84 8.64
CA ILE A 644 -5.54 4.26 9.83
C ILE A 644 -6.25 5.45 10.49
N ARG A 645 -5.93 5.76 11.75
CA ARG A 645 -6.66 6.79 12.51
C ARG A 645 -8.17 6.50 12.50
N THR A 646 -8.50 5.22 12.67
CA THR A 646 -9.82 4.67 12.40
C THR A 646 -10.36 4.01 13.66
N ILE A 647 -11.63 4.30 13.95
CA ILE A 647 -12.44 3.65 14.98
C ILE A 647 -13.41 2.73 14.25
N VAL A 648 -13.45 1.47 14.64
CA VAL A 648 -14.42 0.49 14.15
C VAL A 648 -15.37 0.16 15.28
N ASN A 649 -16.66 0.33 15.06
CA ASN A 649 -17.73 0.00 15.99
C ASN A 649 -18.59 -1.14 15.45
N SER A 650 -18.83 -2.16 16.25
CA SER A 650 -19.64 -3.32 15.88
C SER A 650 -20.27 -3.96 17.11
N ALA A 651 -21.06 -5.00 16.93
CA ALA A 651 -21.59 -5.80 18.04
C ALA A 651 -20.49 -6.45 18.91
N HIS A 652 -19.25 -6.56 18.38
CA HIS A 652 -18.10 -7.11 19.11
C HIS A 652 -17.35 -6.06 19.95
N GLY A 653 -17.70 -4.79 19.84
CA GLY A 653 -17.07 -3.66 20.54
C GLY A 653 -16.54 -2.60 19.60
N MET A 654 -15.91 -1.59 20.20
CA MET A 654 -15.09 -0.60 19.49
C MET A 654 -13.64 -1.06 19.45
N THR A 655 -12.98 -0.83 18.29
CA THR A 655 -11.54 -1.06 18.15
C THR A 655 -10.83 0.16 17.54
N ILE A 656 -9.60 0.40 17.98
CA ILE A 656 -8.69 1.40 17.42
C ILE A 656 -7.35 0.73 17.21
N GLY A 657 -6.95 0.53 15.95
CA GLY A 657 -5.61 0.06 15.62
C GLY A 657 -4.59 1.19 15.58
N ALA A 658 -3.38 0.93 16.08
CA ALA A 658 -2.24 1.84 16.00
C ALA A 658 -0.93 1.07 15.96
N GLY A 659 0.13 1.68 15.41
CA GLY A 659 1.45 1.06 15.32
C GLY A 659 2.44 1.92 14.56
N GLY A 660 3.62 1.36 14.32
CA GLY A 660 4.73 2.06 13.67
C GLY A 660 5.67 1.14 12.91
N ALA A 661 6.51 1.74 12.08
CA ALA A 661 7.55 1.06 11.35
C ALA A 661 8.76 0.80 12.27
N ILE A 662 9.08 -0.45 12.49
CA ILE A 662 10.25 -0.85 13.26
C ILE A 662 11.43 -1.05 12.31
N THR A 663 12.51 -0.35 12.61
CA THR A 663 13.80 -0.44 11.92
C THR A 663 14.90 -0.86 12.90
N VAL A 664 16.10 -1.14 12.42
CA VAL A 664 17.26 -1.42 13.29
C VAL A 664 17.65 -0.23 14.18
N GLN A 665 17.12 0.97 13.91
CA GLN A 665 17.40 2.19 14.66
C GLN A 665 16.25 2.57 15.61
N SER A 666 15.16 1.82 15.62
CA SER A 666 14.00 2.09 16.47
C SER A 666 14.36 1.94 17.96
N ASP A 667 13.89 2.89 18.76
CA ASP A 667 13.94 2.86 20.22
C ASP A 667 12.58 2.37 20.75
N GLY A 668 12.57 1.28 21.51
CA GLY A 668 11.35 0.63 21.96
C GLY A 668 10.36 1.57 22.67
N PRO A 669 10.79 2.29 23.73
CA PRO A 669 9.93 3.27 24.41
C PRO A 669 9.41 4.38 23.50
N ALA A 670 10.22 4.88 22.56
CA ALA A 670 9.78 5.89 21.59
C ALA A 670 8.73 5.36 20.64
N GLU A 671 8.86 4.12 20.13
CA GLU A 671 7.87 3.48 19.26
C GLU A 671 6.55 3.21 19.98
N LEU A 672 6.58 2.81 21.26
CA LEU A 672 5.38 2.68 22.08
C LEU A 672 4.70 4.05 22.29
N GLY A 673 5.50 5.10 22.54
CA GLY A 673 5.00 6.47 22.62
C GLY A 673 4.33 6.94 21.32
N GLU A 674 4.90 6.60 20.17
CA GLU A 674 4.37 6.91 18.85
C GLU A 674 3.03 6.17 18.59
N LEU A 675 2.90 4.90 18.99
CA LEU A 675 1.65 4.15 18.94
C LEU A 675 0.54 4.87 19.69
N LEU A 676 0.79 5.26 20.95
CA LEU A 676 -0.18 5.97 21.79
C LEU A 676 -0.53 7.35 21.22
N LEU A 677 0.45 8.07 20.69
CA LEU A 677 0.22 9.35 20.01
C LEU A 677 -0.69 9.20 18.78
N LYS A 678 -0.51 8.12 18.01
CA LYS A 678 -1.37 7.84 16.85
C LYS A 678 -2.80 7.48 17.25
N ALA A 679 -3.02 6.89 18.41
CA ALA A 679 -4.34 6.57 18.93
C ALA A 679 -5.03 7.80 19.59
N ARG A 680 -4.30 8.88 19.91
CA ARG A 680 -4.82 10.01 20.71
C ARG A 680 -6.07 10.66 20.09
N ALA A 681 -6.04 11.03 18.83
CA ALA A 681 -7.18 11.72 18.20
C ALA A 681 -8.45 10.84 18.13
N PRO A 682 -8.40 9.55 17.74
CA PRO A 682 -9.52 8.63 17.90
C PRO A 682 -10.05 8.53 19.34
N LEU A 683 -9.19 8.41 20.35
CA LEU A 683 -9.60 8.36 21.76
C LEU A 683 -10.27 9.67 22.19
N GLU A 684 -9.68 10.82 21.87
CA GLU A 684 -10.23 12.13 22.15
C GLU A 684 -11.63 12.30 21.52
N ALA A 685 -11.82 11.81 20.30
CA ALA A 685 -13.12 11.85 19.64
C ALA A 685 -14.18 11.02 20.37
N VAL A 686 -13.83 9.83 20.84
CA VAL A 686 -14.73 8.99 21.66
C VAL A 686 -15.05 9.70 22.97
N GLY A 687 -14.05 10.24 23.67
CA GLY A 687 -14.24 10.95 24.95
C GLY A 687 -15.18 12.15 24.82
N LEU A 688 -14.96 13.00 23.83
CA LEU A 688 -15.81 14.18 23.58
C LEU A 688 -17.20 13.79 23.14
N ALA A 689 -17.35 12.85 22.20
CA ALA A 689 -18.64 12.46 21.66
C ALA A 689 -19.54 11.75 22.67
N LEU A 690 -18.97 10.84 23.49
CA LEU A 690 -19.74 10.05 24.44
C LEU A 690 -19.86 10.75 25.81
N HIS A 691 -18.81 11.41 26.28
CA HIS A 691 -18.70 11.88 27.66
C HIS A 691 -18.60 13.41 27.82
N GLY A 692 -18.40 14.15 26.72
CA GLY A 692 -18.35 15.60 26.71
C GLY A 692 -16.99 16.20 27.12
N HIS A 693 -15.96 15.39 27.32
CA HIS A 693 -14.61 15.86 27.66
C HIS A 693 -13.51 14.98 27.03
N ARG A 694 -12.35 15.57 26.73
CA ARG A 694 -11.24 14.93 26.00
C ARG A 694 -10.69 13.68 26.72
N GLU A 695 -10.67 13.68 28.03
CA GLU A 695 -10.19 12.60 28.88
C GLU A 695 -11.26 11.51 29.14
N GLY A 696 -12.43 11.63 28.51
CA GLY A 696 -13.52 10.68 28.62
C GLY A 696 -13.20 9.29 28.03
N ALA A 697 -12.16 9.17 27.21
CA ALA A 697 -11.64 7.88 26.78
C ALA A 697 -10.15 7.76 27.16
N THR A 698 -9.79 6.61 27.75
CA THR A 698 -8.42 6.36 28.28
C THR A 698 -7.96 4.96 27.91
N VAL A 699 -6.64 4.72 27.96
CA VAL A 699 -6.04 3.39 27.77
C VAL A 699 -5.71 2.80 29.13
N GLY A 700 -6.25 1.61 29.42
CA GLY A 700 -5.97 0.89 30.66
C GLY A 700 -4.53 0.36 30.69
N GLY A 701 -3.91 0.38 31.88
CA GLY A 701 -2.54 -0.12 32.07
C GLY A 701 -1.42 0.79 31.55
N ALA A 702 -1.72 1.89 30.86
CA ALA A 702 -0.74 2.91 30.54
C ALA A 702 -0.60 3.87 31.74
N GLN A 703 0.61 4.03 32.28
CA GLN A 703 0.87 5.13 33.19
C GLN A 703 0.61 6.43 32.43
N ASN A 704 -0.35 7.22 32.91
CA ASN A 704 -0.84 8.48 32.28
C ASN A 704 0.26 9.54 32.01
N SER A 705 1.50 9.30 32.42
CA SER A 705 2.64 10.20 32.24
C SER A 705 3.10 10.35 30.78
N ALA A 706 2.86 9.35 29.92
CA ALA A 706 3.28 9.42 28.50
C ALA A 706 2.30 10.23 27.61
N LEU A 707 1.04 10.38 28.01
CA LEU A 707 0.02 11.16 27.31
C LEU A 707 0.01 12.65 27.69
N ALA A 708 0.59 13.00 28.86
CA ALA A 708 0.60 14.36 29.40
C ALA A 708 1.85 15.19 29.03
N ALA A 709 2.90 14.56 28.52
CA ALA A 709 4.15 15.23 28.17
C ALA A 709 4.33 15.28 26.64
N ARG A 710 3.66 16.24 25.96
CA ARG A 710 4.12 17.00 24.77
C ARG A 710 2.95 17.77 24.14
#